data_f3e7c46f8f3e4e8cf18c713db5250720
#
_entry.id   f3e7c46f8f3e4e8cf18c713db5250720
#
_cell.length_a   1.000
_cell.length_b   1.000
_cell.length_c   1.000
_cell.angle_alpha   90.00
_cell.angle_beta   90.00
_cell.angle_gamma   90.00
#
_symmetry.space_group_name_H-M   'P 1'
#
loop_
_entity.id
_entity.type
_entity.pdbx_description
1 polymer ?
#
loop_
_entity_poly.entity_id
_entity_poly.type
_entity_poly.pdbx_seq_one_letter_code
_entity_poly.pdbx_strand_id
1 'polypeptide(L)'
;MPLTAATSAREILTGLHAIMAGRGSAQSKLDKVVDLIADKMKSEVCSIYLLRDNFLELFATHGLRKEAVHVTRLHMGEGLVGTIAAEGRVLNLAEAAEHPAFAYKPETGEERFHSFAGVPIVRLESPIGVLAVQHAEPRRYEDVEIEALQTVAMVLSEMIGAARLTDGARRSRVRSAGPLRLPGLRLVAGMAKGQAVFHEPRIVVEHTVAEDTEAERDRVYSAFRKMREQIDNMAREAEFGIVGEHQEILETYRMFAYDEGWSRRINAAIDSGLTAEAAIERVQQRTRARMREIDDPLLQERMHDLEDLSNRLLRIVSGRMGTAAQTGLTHDAVLIARNLGPAELLEYDRRRLKAVLLEEGSLTSHMTIVARAIGVPVIGRLHDIRHSVEEGETILVDGDNGSVIIRPTRHLLAGFEHRMTLSQKRRAEFAAVRNLLAETVDGVQVSVMVNAGLAEDAVALPMTGAEGIGLFRTEFQFLVSATLPGRDRQLRLYTKVLEAAGDRPVVFRTVDIGGDKALPYLTDDAEEQAENPAMGWRALRLSLDRSTLMKAQARALIEASAGKVLRVMFPMISEPWEYEEARALFEEQVEWARGAHRKLPSRILFGAMLEVPSLAELLDQLLPRVDFISVGTNDLTQFLFAADRSDPRLAQRYDWLSPAILRFLKRILDQARAAEVPVRICGEMAGRPLEAMALIGLGAENVSITPAGVGPLKAMVRSLDAAAIRSRMEQLLARPPKDMRKALGEWARRHNVIVG
;
A
#
# COMPACT_ATOMS: atom_id res chain seq x y z
N MET A 1 -18.52 -26.79 42.96
CA MET A 1 -19.02 -25.92 41.88
C MET A 1 -17.79 -25.47 41.12
N PRO A 2 -17.66 -25.68 39.82
CA PRO A 2 -16.57 -25.11 39.04
C PRO A 2 -16.77 -23.60 39.04
N LEU A 3 -15.77 -22.87 39.52
CA LEU A 3 -15.68 -21.42 39.41
C LEU A 3 -15.72 -21.06 37.92
N THR A 4 -16.62 -20.17 37.52
CA THR A 4 -16.64 -19.68 36.15
C THR A 4 -15.34 -18.95 35.86
N ALA A 5 -14.76 -19.13 34.69
CA ALA A 5 -13.45 -18.63 34.28
C ALA A 5 -13.30 -17.10 34.43
N ALA A 6 -14.37 -16.34 34.32
CA ALA A 6 -14.41 -14.91 34.61
C ALA A 6 -14.05 -14.57 36.08
N THR A 7 -14.42 -15.43 37.01
CA THR A 7 -14.10 -15.28 38.43
C THR A 7 -12.62 -15.49 38.70
N SER A 8 -12.00 -16.46 37.99
CA SER A 8 -10.55 -16.75 38.13
C SER A 8 -9.67 -15.61 37.59
N ALA A 9 -9.98 -15.06 36.41
CA ALA A 9 -9.24 -13.93 35.83
C ALA A 9 -9.31 -12.67 36.71
N ARG A 10 -10.49 -12.37 37.26
CA ARG A 10 -10.72 -11.23 38.16
C ARG A 10 -9.95 -11.35 39.46
N GLU A 11 -9.89 -12.57 40.04
CA GLU A 11 -9.10 -12.83 41.25
C GLU A 11 -7.59 -12.65 41.01
N ILE A 12 -7.08 -13.12 39.87
CA ILE A 12 -5.67 -12.93 39.48
C ILE A 12 -5.38 -11.44 39.32
N LEU A 13 -6.21 -10.67 38.62
CA LEU A 13 -6.03 -9.24 38.40
C LEU A 13 -6.06 -8.45 39.72
N THR A 14 -6.99 -8.76 40.60
CA THR A 14 -7.06 -8.13 41.92
C THR A 14 -5.82 -8.43 42.77
N GLY A 15 -5.36 -9.69 42.74
CA GLY A 15 -4.13 -10.11 43.41
C GLY A 15 -2.88 -9.43 42.84
N LEU A 16 -2.78 -9.30 41.53
CA LEU A 16 -1.70 -8.59 40.86
C LEU A 16 -1.65 -7.13 41.29
N HIS A 17 -2.79 -6.45 41.30
CA HIS A 17 -2.87 -5.06 41.76
C HIS A 17 -2.40 -4.90 43.22
N ALA A 18 -2.81 -5.79 44.10
CA ALA A 18 -2.40 -5.79 45.51
C ALA A 18 -0.87 -6.01 45.68
N ILE A 19 -0.30 -6.96 44.91
CA ILE A 19 1.14 -7.20 44.91
C ILE A 19 1.90 -5.96 44.45
N MET A 20 1.40 -5.27 43.42
CA MET A 20 2.06 -4.10 42.85
C MET A 20 1.99 -2.87 43.72
N ALA A 21 0.88 -2.62 44.39
CA ALA A 21 0.72 -1.54 45.36
C ALA A 21 1.59 -1.78 46.63
N GLY A 22 1.98 -3.03 46.87
CA GLY A 22 2.80 -3.42 48.03
C GLY A 22 4.24 -2.90 47.97
N ARG A 23 4.90 -2.82 49.15
CA ARG A 23 6.33 -2.49 49.28
C ARG A 23 7.19 -3.70 48.88
N GLY A 24 8.28 -3.50 48.17
CA GLY A 24 9.23 -4.55 47.79
C GLY A 24 10.02 -4.21 46.53
N SER A 25 11.10 -4.96 46.27
CA SER A 25 11.85 -4.86 45.01
C SER A 25 11.02 -5.40 43.85
N ALA A 26 11.32 -4.97 42.64
CA ALA A 26 10.66 -5.43 41.42
C ALA A 26 10.79 -6.98 41.28
N GLN A 27 11.97 -7.55 41.61
CA GLN A 27 12.17 -9.00 41.62
C GLN A 27 11.19 -9.70 42.57
N SER A 28 11.13 -9.24 43.83
CA SER A 28 10.25 -9.83 44.84
C SER A 28 8.76 -9.74 44.47
N LYS A 29 8.37 -8.71 43.69
CA LYS A 29 7.02 -8.59 43.19
C LYS A 29 6.73 -9.60 42.07
N LEU A 30 7.67 -9.77 41.12
CA LEU A 30 7.52 -10.78 40.06
C LEU A 30 7.51 -12.21 40.60
N ASP A 31 8.34 -12.53 41.63
CA ASP A 31 8.30 -13.82 42.27
C ASP A 31 6.93 -14.11 42.89
N LYS A 32 6.31 -13.15 43.56
CA LYS A 32 4.94 -13.28 44.08
C LYS A 32 3.88 -13.38 42.97
N VAL A 33 4.13 -12.76 41.84
CA VAL A 33 3.22 -12.82 40.68
C VAL A 33 3.22 -14.22 40.09
N VAL A 34 4.39 -14.86 39.87
CA VAL A 34 4.40 -16.22 39.31
C VAL A 34 3.79 -17.21 40.30
N ASP A 35 3.95 -17.04 41.62
CA ASP A 35 3.32 -17.84 42.66
C ASP A 35 1.77 -17.69 42.60
N LEU A 36 1.28 -16.47 42.50
CA LEU A 36 -0.17 -16.19 42.39
C LEU A 36 -0.78 -16.81 41.11
N ILE A 37 -0.10 -16.67 39.98
CA ILE A 37 -0.61 -17.21 38.69
C ILE A 37 -0.62 -18.74 38.78
N ALA A 38 0.45 -19.37 39.25
CA ALA A 38 0.54 -20.82 39.41
C ALA A 38 -0.59 -21.37 40.29
N ASP A 39 -0.83 -20.73 41.45
CA ASP A 39 -1.92 -21.12 42.38
C ASP A 39 -3.31 -21.02 41.71
N LYS A 40 -3.60 -19.88 41.08
CA LYS A 40 -4.94 -19.62 40.48
C LYS A 40 -5.19 -20.43 39.23
N MET A 41 -4.16 -20.69 38.42
CA MET A 41 -4.26 -21.50 37.19
C MET A 41 -4.08 -22.99 37.46
N LYS A 42 -3.76 -23.37 38.72
CA LYS A 42 -3.46 -24.75 39.09
C LYS A 42 -2.37 -25.34 38.19
N SER A 43 -1.36 -24.54 37.86
CA SER A 43 -0.20 -24.94 37.06
C SER A 43 0.95 -25.28 37.97
N GLU A 44 1.73 -26.32 37.64
CA GLU A 44 2.89 -26.72 38.42
C GLU A 44 4.08 -25.79 38.15
N VAL A 45 4.11 -25.18 36.98
CA VAL A 45 5.09 -24.16 36.59
C VAL A 45 4.43 -22.90 36.11
N CYS A 46 4.93 -21.77 36.56
CA CYS A 46 4.67 -20.47 35.93
C CYS A 46 6.00 -19.72 35.84
N SER A 47 6.37 -19.22 34.68
CA SER A 47 7.64 -18.57 34.41
C SER A 47 7.47 -17.29 33.61
N ILE A 48 8.25 -16.26 33.98
CA ILE A 48 8.33 -14.99 33.28
C ILE A 48 9.74 -14.86 32.70
N TYR A 49 9.78 -14.75 31.37
CA TYR A 49 11.01 -14.43 30.64
C TYR A 49 10.95 -12.97 30.16
N LEU A 50 12.03 -12.22 30.37
CA LEU A 50 12.11 -10.83 29.94
C LEU A 50 13.21 -10.65 28.90
N LEU A 51 12.94 -9.82 27.89
CA LEU A 51 13.87 -9.51 26.82
C LEU A 51 14.92 -8.50 27.32
N ARG A 52 16.19 -8.93 27.33
CA ARG A 52 17.37 -8.13 27.66
C ARG A 52 18.50 -8.41 26.68
N ASP A 53 19.18 -7.38 26.19
CA ASP A 53 20.32 -7.51 25.29
C ASP A 53 20.10 -8.51 24.13
N ASN A 54 18.88 -8.55 23.58
CA ASN A 54 18.44 -9.48 22.52
C ASN A 54 18.31 -10.97 22.96
N PHE A 55 18.29 -11.25 24.27
CA PHE A 55 18.00 -12.56 24.84
C PHE A 55 16.78 -12.51 25.74
N LEU A 56 16.03 -13.59 25.77
CA LEU A 56 14.98 -13.84 26.74
C LEU A 56 15.59 -14.50 27.96
N GLU A 57 15.71 -13.76 29.07
CA GLU A 57 16.26 -14.20 30.31
C GLU A 57 15.13 -14.64 31.26
N LEU A 58 15.26 -15.83 31.87
CA LEU A 58 14.30 -16.28 32.89
C LEU A 58 14.43 -15.37 34.13
N PHE A 59 13.40 -14.59 34.39
CA PHE A 59 13.41 -13.54 35.40
C PHE A 59 12.75 -13.95 36.73
N ALA A 60 11.64 -14.71 36.64
CA ALA A 60 10.93 -15.26 37.77
C ALA A 60 10.32 -16.60 37.41
N THR A 61 10.29 -17.52 38.36
CA THR A 61 9.66 -18.84 38.15
C THR A 61 9.08 -19.41 39.43
N HIS A 62 7.93 -20.07 39.28
CA HIS A 62 7.37 -21.04 40.20
C HIS A 62 7.53 -22.43 39.57
N GLY A 63 8.02 -23.41 40.29
CA GLY A 63 8.08 -24.81 39.85
C GLY A 63 9.35 -25.25 39.08
N LEU A 64 10.07 -24.36 38.39
CA LEU A 64 11.40 -24.64 37.85
C LEU A 64 12.47 -24.46 38.93
N ARG A 65 13.70 -24.93 38.64
CA ARG A 65 14.84 -24.73 39.53
C ARG A 65 15.13 -23.24 39.73
N LYS A 66 15.18 -22.77 40.97
CA LYS A 66 15.41 -21.35 41.28
C LYS A 66 16.78 -20.84 40.83
N GLU A 67 17.76 -21.74 40.76
CA GLU A 67 19.13 -21.47 40.31
C GLU A 67 19.16 -21.13 38.80
N ALA A 68 18.12 -21.49 38.05
CA ALA A 68 17.99 -21.13 36.63
C ALA A 68 17.60 -19.64 36.39
N VAL A 69 17.06 -18.97 37.42
CA VAL A 69 16.69 -17.55 37.35
C VAL A 69 17.94 -16.71 37.13
N HIS A 70 17.89 -15.80 36.14
CA HIS A 70 19.00 -14.97 35.64
C HIS A 70 20.16 -15.73 34.99
N VAL A 71 20.08 -17.06 34.88
CA VAL A 71 21.08 -17.92 34.23
C VAL A 71 20.59 -18.38 32.87
N THR A 72 19.35 -18.89 32.80
CA THR A 72 18.76 -19.38 31.54
C THR A 72 18.48 -18.23 30.60
N ARG A 73 19.06 -18.31 29.41
CA ARG A 73 18.86 -17.34 28.30
C ARG A 73 18.56 -18.05 27.00
N LEU A 74 17.64 -17.48 26.23
CA LEU A 74 17.20 -17.96 24.93
C LEU A 74 17.28 -16.82 23.92
N HIS A 75 17.75 -17.12 22.71
CA HIS A 75 17.65 -16.16 21.61
C HIS A 75 16.20 -15.98 21.15
N MET A 76 15.90 -14.88 20.48
CA MET A 76 14.65 -14.71 19.71
C MET A 76 14.58 -15.84 18.68
N GLY A 77 13.46 -16.60 18.70
CA GLY A 77 13.27 -17.78 17.85
C GLY A 77 13.87 -19.09 18.39
N GLU A 78 14.62 -19.08 19.49
CA GLU A 78 15.17 -20.28 20.13
C GLU A 78 14.20 -20.87 21.15
N GLY A 79 13.85 -22.13 20.99
CA GLY A 79 12.92 -22.82 21.89
C GLY A 79 11.49 -22.31 21.77
N LEU A 80 10.57 -22.88 22.56
CA LEU A 80 9.16 -22.48 22.57
C LEU A 80 8.99 -21.01 22.96
N VAL A 81 9.71 -20.59 24.00
CA VAL A 81 9.67 -19.22 24.52
C VAL A 81 10.22 -18.21 23.49
N GLY A 82 11.36 -18.53 22.86
CA GLY A 82 11.93 -17.67 21.82
C GLY A 82 11.04 -17.55 20.58
N THR A 83 10.38 -18.64 20.20
CA THR A 83 9.42 -18.66 19.10
C THR A 83 8.22 -17.76 19.41
N ILE A 84 7.62 -17.85 20.61
CA ILE A 84 6.53 -16.97 21.04
C ILE A 84 6.93 -15.50 20.96
N ALA A 85 8.13 -15.17 21.42
CA ALA A 85 8.61 -13.79 21.39
C ALA A 85 8.88 -13.30 19.95
N ALA A 86 9.41 -14.16 19.06
CA ALA A 86 9.73 -13.81 17.69
C ALA A 86 8.46 -13.62 16.83
N GLU A 87 7.48 -14.53 17.00
CA GLU A 87 6.26 -14.54 16.19
C GLU A 87 5.13 -13.69 16.78
N GLY A 88 5.21 -13.36 18.08
CA GLY A 88 4.16 -12.65 18.81
C GLY A 88 2.88 -13.48 18.96
N ARG A 89 2.98 -14.82 18.91
CA ARG A 89 1.84 -15.76 18.92
C ARG A 89 1.81 -16.57 20.21
N VAL A 90 0.62 -17.02 20.57
CA VAL A 90 0.39 -17.97 21.67
C VAL A 90 0.77 -19.37 21.21
N LEU A 91 1.48 -20.12 22.04
CA LEU A 91 1.64 -21.57 21.88
C LEU A 91 0.88 -22.29 23.00
N ASN A 92 0.10 -23.31 22.63
CA ASN A 92 -0.68 -24.15 23.54
C ASN A 92 -0.52 -25.62 23.12
N LEU A 93 0.33 -26.34 23.83
CA LEU A 93 0.82 -27.67 23.47
C LEU A 93 0.48 -28.68 24.60
N ALA A 94 -0.06 -29.83 24.25
CA ALA A 94 -0.25 -30.94 25.18
C ALA A 94 1.07 -31.67 25.48
N GLU A 95 1.95 -31.78 24.45
CA GLU A 95 3.27 -32.39 24.54
C GLU A 95 4.30 -31.40 23.99
N ALA A 96 4.95 -30.66 24.88
CA ALA A 96 5.92 -29.62 24.52
C ALA A 96 7.17 -30.17 23.83
N ALA A 97 7.63 -31.37 24.24
CA ALA A 97 8.81 -32.00 23.72
C ALA A 97 8.68 -32.47 22.26
N GLU A 98 7.47 -32.64 21.74
CA GLU A 98 7.22 -33.07 20.35
C GLU A 98 7.26 -31.87 19.38
N HIS A 99 7.25 -30.66 19.87
CA HIS A 99 7.24 -29.47 19.02
C HIS A 99 8.62 -29.24 18.37
N PRO A 100 8.71 -28.96 17.04
CA PRO A 100 10.00 -28.79 16.34
C PRO A 100 10.91 -27.70 16.91
N ALA A 101 10.33 -26.67 17.52
CA ALA A 101 11.07 -25.57 18.16
C ALA A 101 11.45 -25.87 19.63
N PHE A 102 11.18 -27.06 20.17
CA PHE A 102 11.54 -27.36 21.55
C PHE A 102 13.05 -27.35 21.75
N ALA A 103 13.54 -26.59 22.74
CA ALA A 103 14.95 -26.51 23.09
C ALA A 103 15.13 -26.79 24.58
N TYR A 104 15.66 -27.95 24.90
CA TYR A 104 15.87 -28.36 26.30
C TYR A 104 16.98 -27.55 26.96
N LYS A 105 16.73 -27.05 28.17
CA LYS A 105 17.68 -26.34 29.04
C LYS A 105 17.87 -27.09 30.34
N PRO A 106 18.95 -27.85 30.50
CA PRO A 106 19.18 -28.74 31.67
C PRO A 106 19.10 -28.01 33.02
N GLU A 107 19.46 -26.73 33.05
CA GLU A 107 19.45 -25.92 34.28
C GLU A 107 18.04 -25.64 34.81
N THR A 108 17.00 -25.72 33.96
CA THR A 108 15.60 -25.43 34.35
C THR A 108 14.95 -26.59 35.06
N GLY A 109 15.30 -27.84 34.72
CA GLY A 109 14.66 -29.05 35.22
C GLY A 109 13.26 -29.24 34.66
N GLU A 110 13.04 -28.81 33.41
CA GLU A 110 11.72 -28.85 32.75
C GLU A 110 11.36 -30.21 32.13
N GLU A 111 12.26 -31.18 32.14
CA GLU A 111 12.10 -32.51 31.54
C GLU A 111 10.90 -33.33 32.03
N ARG A 112 10.35 -32.96 33.18
CA ARG A 112 9.18 -33.63 33.80
C ARG A 112 7.84 -33.02 33.44
N PHE A 113 7.82 -31.89 32.66
CA PHE A 113 6.60 -31.22 32.31
C PHE A 113 6.29 -31.47 30.84
N HIS A 114 5.07 -31.94 30.59
CA HIS A 114 4.58 -32.31 29.25
C HIS A 114 3.83 -31.17 28.56
N SER A 115 2.87 -30.57 29.25
CA SER A 115 2.07 -29.50 28.67
C SER A 115 2.72 -28.13 28.80
N PHE A 116 2.51 -27.31 27.81
CA PHE A 116 3.04 -25.96 27.75
C PHE A 116 2.00 -25.00 27.18
N ALA A 117 1.75 -23.89 27.86
CA ALA A 117 1.07 -22.73 27.29
C ALA A 117 1.89 -21.48 27.54
N GLY A 118 2.16 -20.74 26.48
CA GLY A 118 2.93 -19.49 26.57
C GLY A 118 2.28 -18.37 25.78
N VAL A 119 2.29 -17.18 26.37
CA VAL A 119 1.75 -15.95 25.77
C VAL A 119 2.79 -14.85 25.75
N PRO A 120 2.89 -14.04 24.68
CA PRO A 120 3.82 -12.94 24.61
C PRO A 120 3.40 -11.81 25.57
N ILE A 121 4.38 -11.22 26.26
CA ILE A 121 4.21 -9.96 27.01
C ILE A 121 4.61 -8.85 26.04
N VAL A 122 3.61 -8.09 25.54
CA VAL A 122 3.81 -7.07 24.51
C VAL A 122 3.60 -5.68 25.09
N ARG A 123 4.52 -4.76 24.78
CA ARG A 123 4.39 -3.34 25.13
C ARG A 123 4.76 -2.46 23.93
N LEU A 124 3.91 -1.51 23.61
CA LEU A 124 4.12 -0.61 22.45
C LEU A 124 4.46 -1.41 21.16
N GLU A 125 3.66 -2.46 20.91
CA GLU A 125 3.78 -3.35 19.74
C GLU A 125 5.07 -4.19 19.66
N SER A 126 5.92 -4.12 20.68
CA SER A 126 7.16 -4.90 20.76
C SER A 126 7.07 -5.95 21.86
N PRO A 127 7.50 -7.19 21.62
CA PRO A 127 7.60 -8.19 22.67
C PRO A 127 8.67 -7.78 23.67
N ILE A 128 8.30 -7.70 24.93
CA ILE A 128 9.21 -7.40 26.05
C ILE A 128 9.46 -8.61 26.94
N GLY A 129 8.77 -9.73 26.66
CA GLY A 129 8.92 -10.96 27.38
C GLY A 129 7.90 -12.02 26.98
N VAL A 130 7.89 -13.12 27.72
CA VAL A 130 6.94 -14.22 27.58
C VAL A 130 6.51 -14.68 28.96
N LEU A 131 5.22 -14.91 29.15
CA LEU A 131 4.64 -15.60 30.31
C LEU A 131 4.29 -17.03 29.90
N ALA A 132 4.83 -18.02 30.59
CA ALA A 132 4.62 -19.42 30.29
C ALA A 132 4.13 -20.18 31.53
N VAL A 133 3.22 -21.15 31.30
CA VAL A 133 2.77 -22.11 32.31
C VAL A 133 2.96 -23.53 31.79
N GLN A 134 3.28 -24.49 32.71
CA GLN A 134 3.50 -25.89 32.35
C GLN A 134 2.85 -26.80 33.40
N HIS A 135 2.58 -28.03 32.97
CA HIS A 135 2.02 -29.07 33.85
C HIS A 135 2.65 -30.43 33.52
N ALA A 136 2.79 -31.30 34.53
CA ALA A 136 3.37 -32.62 34.34
C ALA A 136 2.46 -33.56 33.56
N GLU A 137 1.15 -33.39 33.64
CA GLU A 137 0.21 -34.17 32.84
C GLU A 137 0.02 -33.56 31.47
N PRO A 138 -0.03 -34.41 30.39
CA PRO A 138 -0.37 -33.93 29.06
C PRO A 138 -1.78 -33.34 29.02
N ARG A 139 -1.89 -32.06 28.76
CA ARG A 139 -3.19 -31.38 28.58
C ARG A 139 -3.07 -30.19 27.62
N ARG A 140 -4.13 -29.86 26.94
CA ARG A 140 -4.28 -28.54 26.31
C ARG A 140 -5.02 -27.63 27.25
N TYR A 141 -4.53 -26.40 27.40
CA TYR A 141 -5.25 -25.37 28.15
C TYR A 141 -6.47 -24.92 27.38
N GLU A 142 -7.58 -24.69 28.07
CA GLU A 142 -8.82 -24.23 27.46
C GLU A 142 -8.66 -22.77 26.97
N ASP A 143 -9.43 -22.36 25.95
CA ASP A 143 -9.38 -21.00 25.39
C ASP A 143 -9.53 -19.93 26.48
N VAL A 144 -10.34 -20.20 27.49
CA VAL A 144 -10.57 -19.32 28.63
C VAL A 144 -9.34 -19.17 29.52
N GLU A 145 -8.56 -20.24 29.70
CA GLU A 145 -7.29 -20.21 30.45
C GLU A 145 -6.26 -19.40 29.69
N ILE A 146 -6.19 -19.57 28.39
CA ILE A 146 -5.33 -18.78 27.50
C ILE A 146 -5.71 -17.29 27.52
N GLU A 147 -6.99 -16.98 27.51
CA GLU A 147 -7.47 -15.60 27.63
C GLU A 147 -7.09 -14.95 28.97
N ALA A 148 -7.17 -15.72 30.05
CA ALA A 148 -6.71 -15.24 31.35
C ALA A 148 -5.22 -14.95 31.37
N LEU A 149 -4.39 -15.84 30.80
CA LEU A 149 -2.93 -15.62 30.65
C LEU A 149 -2.60 -14.40 29.81
N GLN A 150 -3.29 -14.18 28.69
CA GLN A 150 -3.11 -13.00 27.85
C GLN A 150 -3.48 -11.70 28.57
N THR A 151 -4.54 -11.74 29.37
CA THR A 151 -4.95 -10.59 30.20
C THR A 151 -3.89 -10.27 31.25
N VAL A 152 -3.36 -11.31 31.92
CA VAL A 152 -2.28 -11.17 32.89
C VAL A 152 -1.00 -10.64 32.23
N ALA A 153 -0.64 -11.15 31.05
CA ALA A 153 0.54 -10.71 30.31
C ALA A 153 0.45 -9.21 29.93
N MET A 154 -0.75 -8.73 29.60
CA MET A 154 -0.98 -7.31 29.31
C MET A 154 -0.78 -6.43 30.55
N VAL A 155 -1.32 -6.84 31.71
CA VAL A 155 -1.11 -6.12 32.97
C VAL A 155 0.38 -6.15 33.38
N LEU A 156 1.04 -7.31 33.22
CA LEU A 156 2.47 -7.45 33.47
C LEU A 156 3.31 -6.52 32.58
N SER A 157 2.91 -6.29 31.33
CA SER A 157 3.67 -5.45 30.41
C SER A 157 3.81 -4.02 30.91
N GLU A 158 2.76 -3.46 31.50
CA GLU A 158 2.79 -2.12 32.11
C GLU A 158 3.64 -2.10 33.38
N MET A 159 3.51 -3.13 34.21
CA MET A 159 4.27 -3.26 35.44
C MET A 159 5.79 -3.34 35.18
N ILE A 160 6.19 -4.17 34.23
CA ILE A 160 7.57 -4.35 33.81
C ILE A 160 8.12 -3.04 33.23
N GLY A 161 7.33 -2.34 32.44
CA GLY A 161 7.70 -1.05 31.88
C GLY A 161 7.87 0.06 32.93
N ALA A 162 6.94 0.15 33.89
CA ALA A 162 7.02 1.10 34.98
C ALA A 162 8.22 0.85 35.93
N ALA A 163 8.56 -0.42 36.12
CA ALA A 163 9.71 -0.84 36.96
C ALA A 163 11.07 -0.74 36.24
N ARG A 164 11.10 -0.39 34.94
CA ARG A 164 12.31 -0.35 34.09
C ARG A 164 13.10 -1.66 34.09
N LEU A 165 12.43 -2.81 34.21
CA LEU A 165 13.05 -4.13 34.33
C LEU A 165 13.50 -4.70 32.96
N THR A 166 13.12 -4.10 31.87
CA THR A 166 13.59 -4.47 30.53
C THR A 166 14.37 -3.33 29.89
N ASP A 167 15.38 -3.66 29.10
CA ASP A 167 16.10 -2.68 28.27
C ASP A 167 15.22 -2.06 27.15
N GLY A 168 13.97 -2.44 27.07
CA GLY A 168 12.97 -1.81 26.21
C GLY A 168 12.71 -0.34 26.55
N ALA A 169 13.09 0.12 27.77
CA ALA A 169 13.19 1.55 28.09
C ALA A 169 14.59 2.11 27.76
N ARG A 170 15.55 1.27 27.39
CA ARG A 170 16.87 1.57 26.85
C ARG A 170 17.20 0.64 25.69
N ARG A 171 16.42 0.65 24.62
CA ARG A 171 17.04 0.90 23.34
C ARG A 171 17.30 2.42 23.27
N SER A 172 18.11 2.90 24.19
CA SER A 172 19.27 3.60 23.76
C SER A 172 20.02 2.62 22.84
N ARG A 173 19.57 2.46 21.58
CA ARG A 173 20.54 2.36 20.52
C ARG A 173 21.58 3.38 20.92
N VAL A 174 22.83 2.94 21.08
CA VAL A 174 23.96 3.84 20.97
C VAL A 174 23.54 4.74 19.83
N ARG A 175 23.10 5.97 20.18
CA ARG A 175 22.74 6.98 19.21
C ARG A 175 23.99 7.11 18.36
N SER A 176 24.02 6.47 17.22
CA SER A 176 24.95 6.92 16.22
C SER A 176 24.48 8.36 15.98
N ALA A 177 25.19 9.32 16.50
CA ALA A 177 24.91 10.75 16.41
C ALA A 177 24.95 11.22 14.94
N GLY A 178 24.94 10.28 14.00
CA GLY A 178 25.05 10.46 12.57
C GLY A 178 23.71 10.35 11.85
N PRO A 179 23.69 10.80 10.59
CA PRO A 179 22.52 10.71 9.72
C PRO A 179 22.16 9.26 9.46
N LEU A 180 20.90 8.91 9.64
CA LEU A 180 20.35 7.60 9.30
C LEU A 180 19.64 7.69 7.94
N ARG A 181 20.03 6.83 7.01
CA ARG A 181 19.35 6.71 5.70
C ARG A 181 18.53 5.43 5.65
N LEU A 182 17.25 5.56 5.36
CA LEU A 182 16.32 4.44 5.22
C LEU A 182 15.83 4.38 3.76
N PRO A 183 15.96 3.24 3.10
CA PRO A 183 15.30 2.99 1.83
C PRO A 183 13.84 2.60 2.08
N GLY A 184 12.94 3.03 1.21
CA GLY A 184 11.53 2.68 1.25
C GLY A 184 10.93 2.58 -0.15
N LEU A 185 9.67 2.16 -0.23
CA LEU A 185 8.93 2.09 -1.46
C LEU A 185 8.43 3.48 -1.85
N ARG A 186 8.80 3.95 -3.04
CA ARG A 186 8.28 5.19 -3.61
C ARG A 186 6.80 5.02 -3.95
N LEU A 187 5.91 5.69 -3.20
CA LEU A 187 4.47 5.72 -3.47
C LEU A 187 4.07 6.98 -4.26
N VAL A 188 4.52 8.15 -3.81
CA VAL A 188 4.34 9.42 -4.51
C VAL A 188 5.68 10.15 -4.61
N ALA A 189 6.03 10.58 -5.82
CA ALA A 189 7.29 11.27 -6.11
C ALA A 189 7.32 12.69 -5.52
N GLY A 190 8.51 13.18 -5.25
CA GLY A 190 8.78 14.56 -4.82
C GLY A 190 9.82 14.62 -3.73
N MET A 191 10.41 15.80 -3.56
CA MET A 191 11.39 16.08 -2.51
C MET A 191 10.76 16.97 -1.44
N ALA A 192 10.96 16.64 -0.18
CA ALA A 192 10.44 17.42 0.94
C ALA A 192 11.43 17.46 2.12
N LYS A 193 11.33 18.52 2.91
CA LYS A 193 12.00 18.69 4.19
C LYS A 193 10.98 19.13 5.21
N GLY A 194 11.05 18.59 6.42
CA GLY A 194 10.17 18.98 7.52
C GLY A 194 10.61 18.37 8.83
N GLN A 195 9.86 18.66 9.88
CA GLN A 195 10.05 18.05 11.19
C GLN A 195 9.13 16.83 11.32
N ALA A 196 9.60 15.82 12.01
CA ALA A 196 8.85 14.61 12.31
C ALA A 196 7.61 14.93 13.14
N VAL A 197 6.45 14.50 12.68
CA VAL A 197 5.19 14.55 13.41
C VAL A 197 4.53 13.19 13.32
N PHE A 198 4.20 12.59 14.45
CA PHE A 198 3.47 11.32 14.43
C PHE A 198 1.99 11.56 14.22
N HIS A 199 1.40 10.84 13.26
CA HIS A 199 -0.04 10.88 13.00
C HIS A 199 -0.85 10.53 14.24
N GLU A 200 -0.47 9.44 14.88
CA GLU A 200 -1.08 8.98 16.11
C GLU A 200 -0.17 9.27 17.30
N PRO A 201 -0.60 10.12 18.24
CA PRO A 201 0.02 10.13 19.54
C PRO A 201 -0.14 8.71 20.13
N ARG A 202 0.95 8.12 20.60
CA ARG A 202 0.91 6.81 21.23
C ARG A 202 -0.02 6.87 22.43
N ILE A 203 -1.18 6.22 22.35
CA ILE A 203 -2.05 6.03 23.50
C ILE A 203 -1.43 4.92 24.32
N VAL A 204 -0.83 5.29 25.43
CA VAL A 204 -0.38 4.35 26.44
C VAL A 204 -1.55 4.14 27.38
N VAL A 205 -2.03 2.90 27.47
CA VAL A 205 -3.05 2.52 28.45
C VAL A 205 -2.39 2.49 29.83
N GLU A 206 -2.58 3.56 30.60
CA GLU A 206 -1.92 3.72 31.91
C GLU A 206 -2.59 2.88 33.00
N HIS A 207 -3.91 2.65 32.86
CA HIS A 207 -4.70 1.88 33.80
C HIS A 207 -5.39 0.72 33.08
N THR A 208 -5.08 -0.50 33.47
CA THR A 208 -5.59 -1.69 32.81
C THR A 208 -6.72 -2.38 33.57
N VAL A 209 -6.83 -2.16 34.89
CA VAL A 209 -7.82 -2.79 35.77
C VAL A 209 -8.90 -1.77 36.12
N ALA A 210 -10.16 -2.14 35.88
CA ALA A 210 -11.31 -1.32 36.19
C ALA A 210 -11.63 -1.36 37.68
N GLU A 211 -11.86 -0.21 38.29
CA GLU A 211 -12.43 -0.11 39.63
C GLU A 211 -13.95 -0.38 39.62
N ASP A 212 -14.63 0.09 38.57
CA ASP A 212 -16.06 -0.08 38.32
C ASP A 212 -16.30 -0.47 36.85
N THR A 213 -16.64 -1.73 36.61
CA THR A 213 -16.89 -2.26 35.27
C THR A 213 -18.14 -1.70 34.62
N GLU A 214 -19.12 -1.25 35.41
CA GLU A 214 -20.38 -0.69 34.91
C GLU A 214 -20.10 0.73 34.35
N ALA A 215 -19.35 1.54 35.07
CA ALA A 215 -18.88 2.85 34.59
C ALA A 215 -18.04 2.74 33.32
N GLU A 216 -17.18 1.71 33.21
CA GLU A 216 -16.36 1.47 32.02
C GLU A 216 -17.20 1.08 30.79
N ARG A 217 -18.28 0.31 30.97
CA ARG A 217 -19.24 0.01 29.89
C ARG A 217 -19.95 1.25 29.40
N ASP A 218 -20.37 2.14 30.31
CA ASP A 218 -21.01 3.41 29.94
C ASP A 218 -20.08 4.33 29.15
N ARG A 219 -18.78 4.34 29.51
CA ARG A 219 -17.73 5.06 28.75
C ARG A 219 -17.62 4.50 27.33
N VAL A 220 -17.55 3.19 27.15
CA VAL A 220 -17.46 2.54 25.83
C VAL A 220 -18.74 2.78 25.02
N TYR A 221 -19.91 2.64 25.62
CA TYR A 221 -21.18 2.90 24.95
C TYR A 221 -21.26 4.35 24.43
N SER A 222 -20.89 5.30 25.27
CA SER A 222 -20.83 6.72 24.90
C SER A 222 -19.82 6.99 23.76
N ALA A 223 -18.68 6.30 23.79
CA ALA A 223 -17.66 6.41 22.77
C ALA A 223 -18.10 5.84 21.41
N PHE A 224 -18.76 4.66 21.40
CA PHE A 224 -19.36 4.11 20.19
C PHE A 224 -20.38 5.05 19.57
N ARG A 225 -21.24 5.65 20.38
CA ARG A 225 -22.23 6.63 19.90
C ARG A 225 -21.55 7.82 19.23
N LYS A 226 -20.55 8.40 19.86
CA LYS A 226 -19.78 9.54 19.28
C LYS A 226 -19.05 9.15 18.00
N MET A 227 -18.46 7.95 17.95
CA MET A 227 -17.79 7.45 16.77
C MET A 227 -18.76 7.28 15.59
N ARG A 228 -19.93 6.69 15.83
CA ARG A 228 -21.00 6.52 14.83
C ARG A 228 -21.48 7.86 14.29
N GLU A 229 -21.73 8.85 15.17
CA GLU A 229 -22.12 10.21 14.78
C GLU A 229 -21.06 10.86 13.89
N GLN A 230 -19.78 10.68 14.20
CA GLN A 230 -18.68 11.21 13.38
C GLN A 230 -18.62 10.55 11.99
N ILE A 231 -18.76 9.22 11.93
CA ILE A 231 -18.76 8.47 10.65
C ILE A 231 -19.98 8.87 9.80
N ASP A 232 -21.17 8.99 10.40
CA ASP A 232 -22.39 9.42 9.70
C ASP A 232 -22.30 10.88 9.21
N ASN A 233 -21.60 11.76 9.93
CA ASN A 233 -21.33 13.12 9.48
C ASN A 233 -20.35 13.13 8.29
N MET A 234 -19.27 12.36 8.35
CA MET A 234 -18.31 12.22 7.24
C MET A 234 -18.98 11.64 5.99
N ALA A 235 -19.88 10.69 6.15
CA ALA A 235 -20.66 10.15 5.03
C ALA A 235 -21.57 11.20 4.39
N ARG A 236 -22.22 12.04 5.18
CA ARG A 236 -23.06 13.16 4.69
C ARG A 236 -22.24 14.24 3.98
N GLU A 237 -21.08 14.61 4.51
CA GLU A 237 -20.19 15.59 3.89
C GLU A 237 -19.60 15.08 2.57
N ALA A 238 -19.33 13.76 2.47
CA ALA A 238 -18.90 13.12 1.26
C ALA A 238 -19.99 13.09 0.17
N GLU A 239 -21.26 13.02 0.52
CA GLU A 239 -22.38 13.15 -0.43
C GLU A 239 -22.44 14.54 -1.10
N PHE A 240 -21.94 15.60 -0.45
CA PHE A 240 -21.99 16.96 -0.96
C PHE A 240 -20.72 17.44 -1.66
N GLY A 241 -19.61 16.71 -1.61
CA GLY A 241 -18.35 17.32 -1.94
C GLY A 241 -17.38 16.59 -2.88
N ILE A 242 -17.24 15.28 -2.92
CA ILE A 242 -16.31 14.55 -3.83
C ILE A 242 -16.77 13.08 -3.92
N VAL A 243 -17.23 12.70 -5.08
CA VAL A 243 -18.04 11.53 -5.38
C VAL A 243 -17.25 10.21 -5.47
N GLY A 244 -17.84 9.14 -4.96
CA GLY A 244 -17.76 7.75 -5.44
C GLY A 244 -16.86 6.82 -4.62
N GLU A 245 -15.55 7.04 -4.50
CA GLU A 245 -14.60 6.10 -3.86
C GLU A 245 -14.58 6.24 -2.32
N HIS A 246 -14.84 7.42 -1.79
CA HIS A 246 -14.95 7.64 -0.35
C HIS A 246 -16.20 7.02 0.26
N GLN A 247 -17.25 6.85 -0.53
CA GLN A 247 -18.53 6.31 -0.05
C GLN A 247 -18.41 4.83 0.32
N GLU A 248 -17.67 4.02 -0.44
CA GLU A 248 -17.46 2.58 -0.13
C GLU A 248 -16.62 2.36 1.12
N ILE A 249 -15.60 3.19 1.32
CA ILE A 249 -14.77 3.15 2.55
C ILE A 249 -15.62 3.54 3.75
N LEU A 250 -16.40 4.60 3.62
CA LEU A 250 -17.29 5.07 4.70
C LEU A 250 -18.44 4.08 4.96
N GLU A 251 -18.94 3.38 3.95
CA GLU A 251 -19.89 2.28 4.11
C GLU A 251 -19.26 1.09 4.85
N THR A 252 -18.01 0.75 4.56
CA THR A 252 -17.24 -0.28 5.29
C THR A 252 -16.99 0.15 6.73
N TYR A 253 -16.60 1.38 6.99
CA TYR A 253 -16.47 1.94 8.34
C TYR A 253 -17.78 1.91 9.09
N ARG A 254 -18.88 2.27 8.43
CA ARG A 254 -20.23 2.20 9.00
C ARG A 254 -20.61 0.77 9.35
N MET A 255 -20.37 -0.18 8.45
CA MET A 255 -20.64 -1.61 8.71
C MET A 255 -19.91 -2.10 9.97
N PHE A 256 -18.63 -1.82 10.13
CA PHE A 256 -17.87 -2.21 11.31
C PHE A 256 -18.28 -1.43 12.58
N ALA A 257 -18.52 -0.12 12.48
CA ALA A 257 -18.93 0.70 13.63
C ALA A 257 -20.27 0.29 14.22
N TYR A 258 -21.14 -0.33 13.41
CA TYR A 258 -22.44 -0.86 13.82
C TYR A 258 -22.43 -2.37 14.09
N ASP A 259 -21.25 -3.06 13.98
CA ASP A 259 -21.13 -4.49 14.31
C ASP A 259 -21.33 -4.74 15.81
N GLU A 260 -22.44 -5.38 16.14
CA GLU A 260 -22.74 -5.79 17.52
C GLU A 260 -21.76 -6.84 18.07
N GLY A 261 -21.15 -7.65 17.20
CA GLY A 261 -20.16 -8.65 17.58
C GLY A 261 -18.89 -8.01 18.14
N TRP A 262 -18.46 -6.90 17.54
CA TRP A 262 -17.32 -6.13 18.02
C TRP A 262 -17.60 -5.50 19.39
N SER A 263 -18.73 -4.83 19.54
CA SER A 263 -19.17 -4.24 20.81
C SER A 263 -19.31 -5.28 21.93
N ARG A 264 -19.88 -6.48 21.64
CA ARG A 264 -19.98 -7.57 22.60
C ARG A 264 -18.63 -8.07 23.08
N ARG A 265 -17.65 -8.21 22.20
CA ARG A 265 -16.27 -8.64 22.56
C ARG A 265 -15.58 -7.64 23.49
N ILE A 266 -15.73 -6.33 23.24
CA ILE A 266 -15.20 -5.30 24.12
C ILE A 266 -15.88 -5.34 25.50
N ASN A 267 -17.20 -5.44 25.54
CA ASN A 267 -17.94 -5.56 26.81
C ASN A 267 -17.55 -6.80 27.60
N ALA A 268 -17.38 -7.95 26.95
CA ALA A 268 -16.89 -9.16 27.61
C ALA A 268 -15.48 -8.99 28.20
N ALA A 269 -14.62 -8.21 27.54
CA ALA A 269 -13.32 -7.88 28.08
C ALA A 269 -13.41 -6.94 29.31
N ILE A 270 -14.35 -5.98 29.32
CA ILE A 270 -14.63 -5.14 30.49
C ILE A 270 -15.16 -6.00 31.65
N ASP A 271 -16.05 -6.95 31.36
CA ASP A 271 -16.60 -7.87 32.36
C ASP A 271 -15.52 -8.72 33.04
N SER A 272 -14.39 -8.98 32.34
CA SER A 272 -13.24 -9.64 32.91
C SER A 272 -12.42 -8.75 33.86
N GLY A 273 -12.80 -7.48 34.05
CA GLY A 273 -12.15 -6.53 34.97
C GLY A 273 -11.20 -5.52 34.32
N LEU A 274 -11.23 -5.36 33.00
CA LEU A 274 -10.41 -4.39 32.28
C LEU A 274 -11.08 -3.01 32.18
N THR A 275 -10.27 -1.95 32.14
CA THR A 275 -10.74 -0.61 31.74
C THR A 275 -11.21 -0.61 30.29
N ALA A 276 -11.95 0.39 29.88
CA ALA A 276 -12.43 0.57 28.52
C ALA A 276 -11.28 0.59 27.49
N GLU A 277 -10.21 1.33 27.80
CA GLU A 277 -9.01 1.41 26.94
C GLU A 277 -8.33 0.04 26.81
N ALA A 278 -8.12 -0.66 27.91
CA ALA A 278 -7.49 -1.98 27.93
C ALA A 278 -8.33 -3.04 27.20
N ALA A 279 -9.64 -2.97 27.33
CA ALA A 279 -10.58 -3.86 26.65
C ALA A 279 -10.57 -3.68 25.13
N ILE A 280 -10.52 -2.43 24.64
CA ILE A 280 -10.43 -2.12 23.20
C ILE A 280 -9.11 -2.64 22.65
N GLU A 281 -7.99 -2.34 23.31
CA GLU A 281 -6.65 -2.78 22.91
C GLU A 281 -6.55 -4.32 22.85
N ARG A 282 -7.09 -5.02 23.85
CA ARG A 282 -7.13 -6.48 23.89
C ARG A 282 -7.88 -7.08 22.71
N VAL A 283 -9.07 -6.54 22.40
CA VAL A 283 -9.89 -7.02 21.27
C VAL A 283 -9.17 -6.75 19.94
N GLN A 284 -8.51 -5.61 19.81
CA GLN A 284 -7.71 -5.27 18.63
C GLN A 284 -6.53 -6.24 18.44
N GLN A 285 -5.75 -6.50 19.49
CA GLN A 285 -4.62 -7.44 19.44
C GLN A 285 -5.08 -8.85 19.07
N ARG A 286 -6.21 -9.30 19.62
CA ARG A 286 -6.77 -10.63 19.32
C ARG A 286 -7.26 -10.74 17.88
N THR A 287 -7.90 -9.69 17.37
CA THR A 287 -8.35 -9.64 15.96
C THR A 287 -7.15 -9.66 15.02
N ARG A 288 -6.11 -8.89 15.33
CA ARG A 288 -4.85 -8.85 14.59
C ARG A 288 -4.16 -10.22 14.54
N ALA A 289 -4.10 -10.92 15.67
CA ALA A 289 -3.50 -12.25 15.76
C ALA A 289 -4.25 -13.28 14.88
N ARG A 290 -5.58 -13.28 14.93
CA ARG A 290 -6.43 -14.16 14.12
C ARG A 290 -6.31 -13.91 12.61
N MET A 291 -6.24 -12.65 12.19
CA MET A 291 -6.20 -12.29 10.77
C MET A 291 -4.81 -12.47 10.13
N ARG A 292 -3.74 -12.49 10.94
CA ARG A 292 -2.40 -12.87 10.45
C ARG A 292 -2.29 -14.33 10.00
N GLU A 293 -3.22 -15.16 10.40
CA GLU A 293 -3.30 -16.58 9.98
C GLU A 293 -4.01 -16.76 8.64
N ILE A 294 -4.55 -15.69 8.07
CA ILE A 294 -5.32 -15.72 6.83
C ILE A 294 -4.49 -15.03 5.73
N ASP A 295 -4.05 -15.78 4.73
CA ASP A 295 -3.29 -15.29 3.57
C ASP A 295 -4.18 -14.66 2.48
N ASP A 296 -5.26 -13.97 2.85
CA ASP A 296 -6.16 -13.29 1.93
C ASP A 296 -5.88 -11.77 1.92
N PRO A 297 -5.40 -11.19 0.80
CA PRO A 297 -5.10 -9.76 0.69
C PRO A 297 -6.31 -8.85 0.96
N LEU A 298 -7.51 -9.28 0.60
CA LEU A 298 -8.75 -8.51 0.81
C LEU A 298 -9.12 -8.44 2.30
N LEU A 299 -8.92 -9.54 3.03
CA LEU A 299 -9.13 -9.58 4.48
C LEU A 299 -8.06 -8.81 5.24
N GLN A 300 -6.84 -8.76 4.71
CA GLN A 300 -5.77 -7.90 5.27
C GLN A 300 -6.10 -6.41 5.11
N GLU A 301 -6.66 -5.98 3.98
CA GLU A 301 -7.09 -4.60 3.78
C GLU A 301 -8.23 -4.21 4.71
N ARG A 302 -9.21 -5.09 4.90
CA ARG A 302 -10.31 -4.89 5.88
C ARG A 302 -9.84 -4.90 7.33
N MET A 303 -8.74 -5.57 7.64
CA MET A 303 -8.12 -5.51 8.96
C MET A 303 -7.62 -4.10 9.29
N HIS A 304 -7.02 -3.40 8.32
CA HIS A 304 -6.55 -2.03 8.50
C HIS A 304 -7.72 -1.07 8.83
N ASP A 305 -8.87 -1.26 8.18
CA ASP A 305 -10.08 -0.48 8.45
C ASP A 305 -10.57 -0.69 9.89
N LEU A 306 -10.55 -1.94 10.38
CA LEU A 306 -10.95 -2.25 11.76
C LEU A 306 -9.93 -1.75 12.79
N GLU A 307 -8.62 -1.80 12.48
CA GLU A 307 -7.57 -1.22 13.32
C GLU A 307 -7.73 0.28 13.45
N ASP A 308 -8.06 0.96 12.37
CA ASP A 308 -8.29 2.41 12.36
C ASP A 308 -9.50 2.81 13.20
N LEU A 309 -10.61 2.06 13.07
CA LEU A 309 -11.78 2.25 13.92
C LEU A 309 -11.51 1.95 15.40
N SER A 310 -10.69 0.92 15.70
CA SER A 310 -10.28 0.60 17.07
C SER A 310 -9.44 1.71 17.68
N ASN A 311 -8.49 2.26 16.94
CA ASN A 311 -7.68 3.39 17.36
C ASN A 311 -8.52 4.66 17.57
N ARG A 312 -9.51 4.89 16.70
CA ARG A 312 -10.47 5.99 16.85
C ARG A 312 -11.33 5.86 18.09
N LEU A 313 -11.86 4.66 18.35
CA LEU A 313 -12.62 4.36 19.56
C LEU A 313 -11.77 4.58 20.82
N LEU A 314 -10.54 4.13 20.80
CA LEU A 314 -9.58 4.28 21.89
C LEU A 314 -9.29 5.77 22.20
N ARG A 315 -9.16 6.59 21.16
CA ARG A 315 -9.01 8.06 21.29
C ARG A 315 -10.22 8.71 21.95
N ILE A 316 -11.41 8.32 21.52
CA ILE A 316 -12.67 8.88 22.08
C ILE A 316 -12.81 8.50 23.54
N VAL A 317 -12.54 7.24 23.92
CA VAL A 317 -12.63 6.75 25.30
C VAL A 317 -11.61 7.43 26.21
N SER A 318 -10.36 7.58 25.74
CA SER A 318 -9.27 8.17 26.53
C SER A 318 -9.42 9.70 26.69
N GLY A 319 -10.40 10.31 26.03
CA GLY A 319 -10.58 11.78 26.04
C GLY A 319 -9.42 12.55 25.39
N ARG A 320 -8.43 11.85 24.84
CA ARG A 320 -7.31 12.40 24.09
C ARG A 320 -7.74 12.59 22.63
N MET A 321 -8.74 13.43 22.43
CA MET A 321 -9.19 13.84 21.11
C MET A 321 -8.16 14.79 20.51
N GLY A 322 -7.21 14.24 19.78
CA GLY A 322 -6.24 15.03 19.03
C GLY A 322 -5.34 14.13 18.20
N THR A 323 -5.70 13.90 16.91
CA THR A 323 -4.68 13.62 15.90
C THR A 323 -3.82 14.87 15.74
N ALA A 324 -2.59 14.73 15.24
CA ALA A 324 -1.79 15.90 14.86
C ALA A 324 -2.54 16.82 13.86
N ALA A 325 -3.56 16.31 13.17
CA ALA A 325 -4.48 17.08 12.34
C ALA A 325 -5.35 18.04 13.18
N GLN A 326 -5.89 17.58 14.29
CA GLN A 326 -6.80 18.39 15.16
C GLN A 326 -6.04 19.37 16.05
N THR A 327 -4.83 19.04 16.47
CA THR A 327 -3.94 19.97 17.19
C THR A 327 -3.34 21.03 16.27
N GLY A 328 -3.41 20.80 14.96
CA GLY A 328 -2.84 21.66 13.93
C GLY A 328 -1.31 21.53 13.80
N LEU A 329 -0.83 21.54 12.57
CA LEU A 329 0.61 21.55 12.31
C LEU A 329 1.17 22.96 12.53
N THR A 330 2.07 23.12 13.48
CA THR A 330 2.67 24.43 13.82
C THR A 330 3.84 24.80 12.90
N HIS A 331 4.46 23.81 12.24
CA HIS A 331 5.61 23.97 11.35
C HIS A 331 5.51 23.04 10.15
N ASP A 332 6.46 23.13 9.22
CA ASP A 332 6.55 22.23 8.08
C ASP A 332 6.82 20.79 8.56
N ALA A 333 5.85 19.91 8.36
CA ALA A 333 5.80 18.59 8.95
C ALA A 333 6.02 17.47 7.93
N VAL A 334 6.77 16.46 8.35
CA VAL A 334 6.81 15.13 7.74
C VAL A 334 6.01 14.21 8.64
N LEU A 335 4.84 13.80 8.16
CA LEU A 335 3.93 12.95 8.91
C LEU A 335 4.46 11.51 8.91
N ILE A 336 4.49 10.88 10.08
CA ILE A 336 4.92 9.49 10.27
C ILE A 336 3.74 8.70 10.80
N ALA A 337 3.37 7.64 10.09
CA ALA A 337 2.32 6.75 10.49
C ALA A 337 2.71 5.29 10.20
N ARG A 338 2.02 4.35 10.82
CA ARG A 338 2.07 2.95 10.42
C ARG A 338 1.32 2.77 9.12
N ASN A 339 0.08 3.23 9.12
CA ASN A 339 -0.81 3.36 7.98
C ASN A 339 -1.57 4.69 8.12
N LEU A 340 -2.19 5.16 7.05
CA LEU A 340 -2.95 6.41 7.06
C LEU A 340 -4.14 6.26 6.11
N GLY A 341 -5.34 6.61 6.60
CA GLY A 341 -6.54 6.62 5.80
C GLY A 341 -6.61 7.83 4.86
N PRO A 342 -7.32 7.74 3.73
CA PRO A 342 -7.48 8.85 2.80
C PRO A 342 -8.20 10.05 3.42
N ALA A 343 -9.22 9.81 4.26
CA ALA A 343 -9.95 10.85 4.98
C ALA A 343 -9.05 11.57 6.00
N GLU A 344 -8.23 10.82 6.74
CA GLU A 344 -7.31 11.36 7.72
C GLU A 344 -6.23 12.24 7.08
N LEU A 345 -5.72 11.84 5.89
CA LEU A 345 -4.77 12.65 5.15
C LEU A 345 -5.35 14.02 4.77
N LEU A 346 -6.64 14.08 4.45
CA LEU A 346 -7.33 15.32 4.05
C LEU A 346 -7.60 16.28 5.23
N GLU A 347 -7.59 15.79 6.48
CA GLU A 347 -7.73 16.62 7.68
C GLU A 347 -6.50 17.51 7.93
N TYR A 348 -5.35 17.21 7.33
CA TYR A 348 -4.11 17.98 7.52
C TYR A 348 -4.05 19.26 6.69
N ASP A 349 -3.51 20.34 7.29
CA ASP A 349 -3.20 21.57 6.54
C ASP A 349 -2.13 21.30 5.46
N ARG A 350 -2.56 21.32 4.22
CA ARG A 350 -1.71 21.08 3.03
C ARG A 350 -0.53 22.04 2.90
N ARG A 351 -0.60 23.22 3.51
CA ARG A 351 0.50 24.19 3.48
C ARG A 351 1.65 23.73 4.37
N ARG A 352 1.33 23.03 5.46
CA ARG A 352 2.29 22.56 6.46
C ARG A 352 2.71 21.11 6.26
N LEU A 353 1.84 20.26 5.69
CA LEU A 353 2.16 18.88 5.39
C LEU A 353 3.09 18.79 4.18
N LYS A 354 4.35 18.42 4.38
CA LYS A 354 5.37 18.37 3.33
C LYS A 354 5.59 16.98 2.77
N ALA A 355 5.43 15.93 3.58
CA ALA A 355 5.54 14.54 3.15
C ALA A 355 4.85 13.59 4.14
N VAL A 356 4.62 12.36 3.71
CA VAL A 356 4.10 11.27 4.54
C VAL A 356 5.05 10.08 4.45
N LEU A 357 5.38 9.49 5.60
CA LEU A 357 6.21 8.30 5.74
C LEU A 357 5.39 7.20 6.41
N LEU A 358 5.34 6.02 5.78
CA LEU A 358 4.54 4.90 6.24
C LEU A 358 5.38 3.66 6.50
N GLU A 359 5.11 2.95 7.58
CA GLU A 359 5.68 1.61 7.81
C GLU A 359 5.11 0.60 6.83
N GLU A 360 3.85 0.73 6.50
CA GLU A 360 3.11 -0.05 5.51
C GLU A 360 2.83 0.81 4.26
N GLY A 361 1.99 0.34 3.37
CA GLY A 361 1.54 1.09 2.21
C GLY A 361 1.83 0.41 0.88
N SER A 362 0.90 0.59 -0.05
CA SER A 362 0.99 0.07 -1.41
C SER A 362 0.78 1.17 -2.45
N LEU A 363 1.22 0.92 -3.68
CA LEU A 363 1.04 1.84 -4.82
C LEU A 363 -0.43 2.03 -5.19
N THR A 364 -1.26 1.06 -4.86
CA THR A 364 -2.69 0.99 -5.18
C THR A 364 -3.58 1.46 -4.04
N SER A 365 -3.03 1.79 -2.87
CA SER A 365 -3.85 2.24 -1.73
C SER A 365 -4.55 3.57 -2.04
N HIS A 366 -5.78 3.72 -1.57
CA HIS A 366 -6.59 4.93 -1.75
C HIS A 366 -5.88 6.19 -1.19
N MET A 367 -5.16 6.04 -0.08
CA MET A 367 -4.36 7.13 0.48
C MET A 367 -3.26 7.60 -0.49
N THR A 368 -2.57 6.67 -1.16
CA THR A 368 -1.53 7.00 -2.15
C THR A 368 -2.10 7.78 -3.33
N ILE A 369 -3.32 7.45 -3.75
CA ILE A 369 -4.03 8.16 -4.82
C ILE A 369 -4.36 9.59 -4.39
N VAL A 370 -4.93 9.76 -3.19
CA VAL A 370 -5.24 11.09 -2.62
C VAL A 370 -3.97 11.91 -2.44
N ALA A 371 -2.91 11.34 -1.87
CA ALA A 371 -1.62 12.02 -1.68
C ALA A 371 -1.03 12.51 -3.02
N ARG A 372 -1.15 11.70 -4.08
CA ARG A 372 -0.73 12.07 -5.44
C ARG A 372 -1.54 13.23 -5.98
N ALA A 373 -2.85 13.21 -5.79
CA ALA A 373 -3.76 14.28 -6.24
C ALA A 373 -3.46 15.61 -5.53
N ILE A 374 -3.12 15.59 -4.24
CA ILE A 374 -2.75 16.80 -3.47
C ILE A 374 -1.26 17.17 -3.59
N GLY A 375 -0.45 16.37 -4.29
CA GLY A 375 0.96 16.66 -4.54
C GLY A 375 1.89 16.47 -3.34
N VAL A 376 1.52 15.64 -2.37
CA VAL A 376 2.33 15.35 -1.17
C VAL A 376 3.18 14.10 -1.42
N PRO A 377 4.52 14.16 -1.32
CA PRO A 377 5.40 13.00 -1.44
C PRO A 377 5.11 11.94 -0.38
N VAL A 378 5.08 10.67 -0.79
CA VAL A 378 4.86 9.54 0.13
C VAL A 378 5.89 8.45 -0.12
N ILE A 379 6.50 7.97 0.96
CA ILE A 379 7.35 6.78 0.97
C ILE A 379 6.75 5.76 1.94
N GLY A 380 6.49 4.55 1.46
CA GLY A 380 5.98 3.43 2.24
C GLY A 380 7.02 2.34 2.47
N ARG A 381 6.64 1.30 3.22
CA ARG A 381 7.48 0.16 3.60
C ARG A 381 8.77 0.56 4.32
N LEU A 382 8.67 1.58 5.16
CA LEU A 382 9.77 2.04 6.02
C LEU A 382 9.72 1.28 7.34
N HIS A 383 10.25 0.07 7.36
CA HIS A 383 10.26 -0.77 8.57
C HIS A 383 10.88 -0.02 9.75
N ASP A 384 10.19 -0.06 10.90
CA ASP A 384 10.63 0.56 12.16
C ASP A 384 10.85 2.09 12.12
N ILE A 385 10.29 2.83 11.15
CA ILE A 385 10.47 4.29 11.07
C ILE A 385 10.00 4.99 12.34
N ARG A 386 8.87 4.54 12.91
CA ARG A 386 8.28 5.10 14.14
C ARG A 386 9.16 4.93 15.38
N HIS A 387 10.05 3.94 15.37
CA HIS A 387 11.02 3.67 16.45
C HIS A 387 12.38 4.35 16.19
N SER A 388 12.64 4.71 14.93
CA SER A 388 13.93 5.28 14.48
C SER A 388 13.97 6.81 14.57
N VAL A 389 12.80 7.46 14.75
CA VAL A 389 12.60 8.90 14.72
C VAL A 389 12.02 9.38 16.06
N GLU A 390 12.42 10.57 16.50
CA GLU A 390 11.78 11.31 17.60
C GLU A 390 10.94 12.48 17.05
N GLU A 391 9.89 12.86 17.79
CA GLU A 391 9.05 14.02 17.45
C GLU A 391 9.92 15.28 17.30
N GLY A 392 9.69 16.06 16.24
CA GLY A 392 10.44 17.30 15.97
C GLY A 392 11.80 17.11 15.31
N GLU A 393 12.30 15.88 15.10
CA GLU A 393 13.55 15.65 14.37
C GLU A 393 13.44 16.09 12.90
N THR A 394 14.52 16.66 12.37
CA THR A 394 14.57 17.04 10.95
C THR A 394 14.70 15.83 10.05
N ILE A 395 13.80 15.74 9.07
CA ILE A 395 13.76 14.66 8.07
C ILE A 395 13.84 15.24 6.67
N LEU A 396 14.63 14.60 5.82
CA LEU A 396 14.68 14.83 4.39
C LEU A 396 14.04 13.65 3.67
N VAL A 397 13.07 13.92 2.82
CA VAL A 397 12.30 12.91 2.07
C VAL A 397 12.63 13.06 0.59
N ASP A 398 13.28 12.06 0.03
CA ASP A 398 13.56 11.95 -1.39
C ASP A 398 12.60 10.92 -2.01
N GLY A 399 11.37 11.34 -2.28
CA GLY A 399 10.34 10.52 -2.89
C GLY A 399 10.63 10.19 -4.36
N ASP A 400 11.56 10.88 -5.01
CA ASP A 400 11.98 10.53 -6.37
C ASP A 400 12.85 9.27 -6.38
N ASN A 401 13.67 9.07 -5.34
CA ASN A 401 14.55 7.91 -5.16
C ASN A 401 14.08 6.92 -4.09
N GLY A 402 12.94 7.15 -3.43
CA GLY A 402 12.43 6.27 -2.38
C GLY A 402 13.34 6.21 -1.15
N SER A 403 13.95 7.32 -0.74
CA SER A 403 14.86 7.34 0.41
C SER A 403 14.56 8.46 1.41
N VAL A 404 14.76 8.16 2.69
CA VAL A 404 14.57 9.08 3.81
C VAL A 404 15.89 9.26 4.54
N ILE A 405 16.23 10.50 4.90
CA ILE A 405 17.40 10.80 5.72
C ILE A 405 16.91 11.47 7.01
N ILE A 406 17.17 10.82 8.12
CA ILE A 406 16.84 11.29 9.47
C ILE A 406 18.10 11.90 10.07
N ARG A 407 17.96 12.98 10.83
CA ARG A 407 19.09 13.70 11.48
C ARG A 407 20.20 14.07 10.47
N PRO A 408 19.89 14.76 9.37
CA PRO A 408 20.89 15.10 8.36
C PRO A 408 21.99 15.99 8.96
N THR A 409 23.24 15.78 8.55
CA THR A 409 24.31 16.72 8.84
C THR A 409 24.06 18.06 8.11
N ARG A 410 24.69 19.14 8.56
CA ARG A 410 24.59 20.46 7.89
C ARG A 410 24.96 20.39 6.41
N HIS A 411 25.94 19.58 6.05
CA HIS A 411 26.36 19.40 4.66
C HIS A 411 25.30 18.66 3.83
N LEU A 412 24.73 17.56 4.36
CA LEU A 412 23.65 16.83 3.69
C LEU A 412 22.40 17.69 3.52
N LEU A 413 22.08 18.48 4.54
CA LEU A 413 20.95 19.42 4.49
C LEU A 413 21.14 20.46 3.39
N ALA A 414 22.29 21.14 3.35
CA ALA A 414 22.59 22.15 2.33
C ALA A 414 22.58 21.54 0.90
N GLY A 415 23.17 20.35 0.71
CA GLY A 415 23.12 19.65 -0.57
C GLY A 415 21.71 19.25 -0.99
N PHE A 416 20.87 18.84 -0.04
CA PHE A 416 19.48 18.50 -0.30
C PHE A 416 18.63 19.74 -0.65
N GLU A 417 18.78 20.82 0.10
CA GLU A 417 18.10 22.11 -0.17
C GLU A 417 18.48 22.67 -1.53
N HIS A 418 19.75 22.58 -1.90
CA HIS A 418 20.19 22.98 -3.24
C HIS A 418 19.51 22.14 -4.34
N ARG A 419 19.42 20.80 -4.17
CA ARG A 419 18.69 19.93 -5.11
C ARG A 419 17.19 20.27 -5.14
N MET A 420 16.56 20.56 -4.00
CA MET A 420 15.15 20.98 -3.94
C MET A 420 14.95 22.30 -4.72
N THR A 421 15.81 23.28 -4.52
CA THR A 421 15.74 24.57 -5.22
C THR A 421 15.88 24.39 -6.72
N LEU A 422 16.86 23.57 -7.17
CA LEU A 422 17.00 23.22 -8.58
C LEU A 422 15.77 22.51 -9.14
N SER A 423 15.20 21.56 -8.38
CA SER A 423 13.99 20.86 -8.78
C SER A 423 12.78 21.81 -8.87
N GLN A 424 12.63 22.73 -7.91
CA GLN A 424 11.57 23.74 -7.94
C GLN A 424 11.73 24.71 -9.12
N LYS A 425 12.96 25.17 -9.40
CA LYS A 425 13.26 26.03 -10.55
C LYS A 425 12.91 25.32 -11.86
N ARG A 426 13.32 24.05 -12.01
CA ARG A 426 12.95 23.24 -13.17
C ARG A 426 11.43 23.05 -13.31
N ARG A 427 10.73 22.79 -12.19
CA ARG A 427 9.27 22.70 -12.20
C ARG A 427 8.60 24.01 -12.65
N ALA A 428 9.11 25.16 -12.23
CA ALA A 428 8.62 26.47 -12.66
C ALA A 428 8.90 26.71 -14.16
N GLU A 429 10.09 26.35 -14.66
CA GLU A 429 10.44 26.40 -16.08
C GLU A 429 9.52 25.48 -16.91
N PHE A 430 9.27 24.27 -16.45
CA PHE A 430 8.34 23.32 -17.09
C PHE A 430 6.89 23.81 -17.04
N ALA A 431 6.48 24.48 -15.95
CA ALA A 431 5.15 25.08 -15.86
C ALA A 431 4.94 26.21 -16.88
N ALA A 432 6.00 26.98 -17.17
CA ALA A 432 5.94 28.05 -18.18
C ALA A 432 5.71 27.52 -19.60
N VAL A 433 6.28 26.36 -19.95
CA VAL A 433 6.12 25.75 -21.30
C VAL A 433 4.94 24.82 -21.39
N ARG A 434 4.30 24.49 -20.29
CA ARG A 434 3.22 23.48 -20.21
C ARG A 434 2.06 23.75 -21.17
N ASN A 435 1.66 25.01 -21.30
CA ASN A 435 0.52 25.40 -22.14
C ASN A 435 0.93 25.75 -23.61
N LEU A 436 2.22 25.70 -23.92
CA LEU A 436 2.70 25.90 -25.27
C LEU A 436 2.55 24.63 -26.11
N LEU A 437 2.49 24.76 -27.43
CA LEU A 437 2.54 23.62 -28.34
C LEU A 437 3.87 22.89 -28.21
N ALA A 438 3.84 21.57 -28.27
CA ALA A 438 5.03 20.75 -28.34
C ALA A 438 5.48 20.68 -29.82
N GLU A 439 6.20 21.71 -30.25
CA GLU A 439 6.71 21.87 -31.61
C GLU A 439 8.24 21.95 -31.57
N THR A 440 8.89 21.17 -32.42
CA THR A 440 10.35 21.15 -32.51
C THR A 440 10.90 22.44 -33.16
N VAL A 441 12.21 22.66 -33.10
CA VAL A 441 12.86 23.85 -33.69
C VAL A 441 12.64 23.92 -35.21
N ASP A 442 12.56 22.77 -35.87
CA ASP A 442 12.31 22.61 -37.30
C ASP A 442 10.83 22.45 -37.68
N GLY A 443 9.89 22.73 -36.72
CA GLY A 443 8.46 22.85 -36.98
C GLY A 443 7.67 21.55 -36.93
N VAL A 444 8.22 20.45 -36.44
CA VAL A 444 7.49 19.19 -36.28
C VAL A 444 6.64 19.25 -35.01
N GLN A 445 5.32 19.07 -35.16
CA GLN A 445 4.41 19.01 -34.03
C GLN A 445 4.36 17.61 -33.42
N VAL A 446 4.47 17.53 -32.08
CA VAL A 446 4.34 16.30 -31.32
C VAL A 446 3.09 16.39 -30.44
N SER A 447 2.11 15.52 -30.70
CA SER A 447 0.90 15.45 -29.87
C SER A 447 1.20 14.81 -28.52
N VAL A 448 0.94 15.55 -27.44
CA VAL A 448 1.20 15.12 -26.07
C VAL A 448 -0.11 14.93 -25.32
N MET A 449 -0.44 13.68 -25.03
CA MET A 449 -1.58 13.28 -24.22
C MET A 449 -1.15 12.68 -22.91
N VAL A 450 -2.10 12.45 -21.98
CA VAL A 450 -1.81 11.82 -20.70
C VAL A 450 -2.42 10.44 -20.57
N ASN A 451 -1.76 9.61 -19.76
CA ASN A 451 -2.30 8.36 -19.23
C ASN A 451 -3.08 8.68 -17.96
N ALA A 452 -4.29 8.14 -17.86
CA ALA A 452 -5.20 8.29 -16.74
C ALA A 452 -5.79 6.94 -16.34
N GLY A 453 -6.18 6.78 -15.08
CA GLY A 453 -6.87 5.60 -14.57
C GLY A 453 -8.03 5.94 -13.65
N LEU A 454 -8.12 7.21 -13.23
CA LEU A 454 -9.14 7.72 -12.32
C LEU A 454 -9.93 8.87 -12.97
N ALA A 455 -11.16 9.08 -12.51
CA ALA A 455 -11.94 10.25 -12.93
C ALA A 455 -11.26 11.58 -12.56
N GLU A 456 -10.57 11.62 -11.44
CA GLU A 456 -9.81 12.75 -10.92
C GLU A 456 -8.66 13.15 -11.84
N ASP A 457 -8.04 12.18 -12.52
CA ASP A 457 -7.02 12.46 -13.56
C ASP A 457 -7.62 13.26 -14.72
N ALA A 458 -8.87 12.94 -15.12
CA ALA A 458 -9.58 13.68 -16.15
C ALA A 458 -9.96 15.09 -15.69
N VAL A 459 -10.37 15.26 -14.43
CA VAL A 459 -10.63 16.58 -13.82
C VAL A 459 -9.36 17.43 -13.79
N ALA A 460 -8.20 16.83 -13.53
CA ALA A 460 -6.91 17.51 -13.52
C ALA A 460 -6.36 17.81 -14.94
N LEU A 461 -6.91 17.23 -15.99
CA LEU A 461 -6.41 17.32 -17.37
C LEU A 461 -6.14 18.76 -17.85
N PRO A 462 -7.02 19.77 -17.61
CA PRO A 462 -6.76 21.15 -18.02
C PRO A 462 -5.51 21.74 -17.39
N MET A 463 -5.15 21.27 -16.18
CA MET A 463 -3.98 21.74 -15.46
C MET A 463 -2.67 21.10 -15.95
N THR A 464 -2.72 20.03 -16.73
CA THR A 464 -1.54 19.34 -17.23
C THR A 464 -0.94 20.00 -18.47
N GLY A 465 -1.73 20.73 -19.25
CA GLY A 465 -1.36 21.26 -20.55
C GLY A 465 -1.32 20.20 -21.65
N ALA A 466 -1.86 19.01 -21.42
CA ALA A 466 -1.99 17.95 -22.43
C ALA A 466 -3.22 18.17 -23.33
N GLU A 467 -3.17 17.60 -24.52
CA GLU A 467 -4.21 17.74 -25.54
C GLU A 467 -5.41 16.83 -25.27
N GLY A 468 -5.25 15.79 -24.46
CA GLY A 468 -6.29 14.84 -24.13
C GLY A 468 -5.77 13.66 -23.30
N ILE A 469 -6.59 12.62 -23.19
CA ILE A 469 -6.25 11.35 -22.55
C ILE A 469 -5.98 10.32 -23.66
N GLY A 470 -4.73 9.97 -23.87
CA GLY A 470 -4.33 8.99 -24.88
C GLY A 470 -4.43 7.54 -24.44
N LEU A 471 -4.54 7.31 -23.12
CA LEU A 471 -4.80 6.02 -22.52
C LEU A 471 -5.59 6.20 -21.22
N PHE A 472 -6.89 5.88 -21.25
CA PHE A 472 -7.66 5.72 -20.02
C PHE A 472 -7.70 4.24 -19.65
N ARG A 473 -7.08 3.89 -18.52
CA ARG A 473 -7.03 2.53 -17.98
C ARG A 473 -8.30 2.26 -17.21
N THR A 474 -9.13 1.34 -17.70
CA THR A 474 -10.44 1.05 -17.11
C THR A 474 -10.39 0.02 -15.99
N GLU A 475 -9.26 -0.68 -15.81
CA GLU A 475 -9.13 -1.78 -14.86
C GLU A 475 -9.20 -1.35 -13.41
N PHE A 476 -8.86 -0.09 -13.07
CA PHE A 476 -8.78 0.35 -11.69
C PHE A 476 -10.10 0.15 -10.91
N GLN A 477 -11.25 0.49 -11.54
CA GLN A 477 -12.56 0.28 -10.93
C GLN A 477 -12.87 -1.20 -10.63
N PHE A 478 -12.26 -2.13 -11.38
CA PHE A 478 -12.42 -3.56 -11.16
C PHE A 478 -11.54 -4.04 -10.00
N LEU A 479 -10.33 -3.49 -9.88
CA LEU A 479 -9.37 -3.84 -8.84
C LEU A 479 -9.80 -3.40 -7.43
N VAL A 480 -10.49 -2.25 -7.33
CA VAL A 480 -10.95 -1.71 -6.03
C VAL A 480 -12.34 -2.18 -5.63
N SER A 481 -13.06 -2.88 -6.48
CA SER A 481 -14.42 -3.34 -6.21
C SER A 481 -14.42 -4.72 -5.58
N ALA A 482 -15.23 -4.92 -4.55
CA ALA A 482 -15.46 -6.25 -3.96
C ALA A 482 -16.27 -7.20 -4.85
N THR A 483 -16.99 -6.66 -5.85
CA THR A 483 -17.80 -7.39 -6.82
C THR A 483 -17.58 -6.82 -8.22
N LEU A 484 -17.93 -7.60 -9.25
CA LEU A 484 -17.82 -7.16 -10.63
C LEU A 484 -18.61 -5.84 -10.86
N PRO A 485 -17.96 -4.74 -11.30
CA PRO A 485 -18.64 -3.48 -11.54
C PRO A 485 -19.71 -3.61 -12.62
N GLY A 486 -20.96 -3.43 -12.24
CA GLY A 486 -22.09 -3.48 -13.16
C GLY A 486 -22.05 -2.33 -14.19
N ARG A 487 -22.84 -2.45 -15.27
CA ARG A 487 -22.94 -1.46 -16.36
C ARG A 487 -23.14 -0.03 -15.83
N ASP A 488 -24.03 0.17 -14.88
CA ASP A 488 -24.41 1.52 -14.42
C ASP A 488 -23.29 2.21 -13.65
N ARG A 489 -22.48 1.46 -12.90
CA ARG A 489 -21.28 1.98 -12.23
C ARG A 489 -20.24 2.41 -13.26
N GLN A 490 -19.98 1.58 -14.24
CA GLN A 490 -19.08 1.87 -15.34
C GLN A 490 -19.56 3.10 -16.15
N LEU A 491 -20.86 3.17 -16.44
CA LEU A 491 -21.49 4.30 -17.13
C LEU A 491 -21.24 5.63 -16.41
N ARG A 492 -21.48 5.67 -15.10
CA ARG A 492 -21.22 6.88 -14.28
C ARG A 492 -19.75 7.32 -14.37
N LEU A 493 -18.82 6.38 -14.26
CA LEU A 493 -17.38 6.70 -14.36
C LEU A 493 -17.03 7.27 -15.73
N TYR A 494 -17.41 6.59 -16.81
CA TYR A 494 -17.04 7.03 -18.17
C TYR A 494 -17.69 8.35 -18.54
N THR A 495 -18.93 8.60 -18.09
CA THR A 495 -19.62 9.89 -18.24
C THR A 495 -18.84 11.00 -17.55
N LYS A 496 -18.47 10.81 -16.27
CA LYS A 496 -17.67 11.78 -15.49
C LYS A 496 -16.33 12.09 -16.18
N VAL A 497 -15.66 11.07 -16.72
CA VAL A 497 -14.38 11.25 -17.45
C VAL A 497 -14.57 12.08 -18.73
N LEU A 498 -15.60 11.77 -19.51
CA LEU A 498 -15.89 12.50 -20.78
C LEU A 498 -16.39 13.92 -20.54
N GLU A 499 -17.12 14.16 -19.46
CA GLU A 499 -17.54 15.51 -19.05
C GLU A 499 -16.33 16.34 -18.59
N ALA A 500 -15.47 15.78 -17.77
CA ALA A 500 -14.26 16.45 -17.29
C ALA A 500 -13.25 16.75 -18.41
N ALA A 501 -13.12 15.85 -19.38
CA ALA A 501 -12.27 16.05 -20.56
C ALA A 501 -12.82 17.15 -21.52
N GLY A 502 -14.15 17.40 -21.51
CA GLY A 502 -14.81 18.32 -22.42
C GLY A 502 -14.70 17.87 -23.88
N ASP A 503 -14.17 18.74 -24.75
CA ASP A 503 -13.94 18.45 -26.17
C ASP A 503 -12.63 17.72 -26.46
N ARG A 504 -11.78 17.52 -25.42
CA ARG A 504 -10.50 16.83 -25.58
C ARG A 504 -10.72 15.34 -25.82
N PRO A 505 -9.92 14.72 -26.71
CA PRO A 505 -10.04 13.30 -27.00
C PRO A 505 -9.70 12.43 -25.78
N VAL A 506 -10.48 11.38 -25.59
CA VAL A 506 -10.24 10.31 -24.59
C VAL A 506 -10.22 8.98 -25.31
N VAL A 507 -9.15 8.19 -25.12
CA VAL A 507 -9.04 6.83 -25.63
C VAL A 507 -9.21 5.85 -24.47
N PHE A 508 -10.30 5.08 -24.50
CA PHE A 508 -10.57 4.06 -23.49
C PHE A 508 -9.93 2.74 -23.88
N ARG A 509 -9.10 2.18 -23.03
CA ARG A 509 -8.65 0.80 -23.16
C ARG A 509 -9.69 -0.12 -22.52
N THR A 510 -10.13 -1.17 -23.23
CA THR A 510 -10.98 -2.19 -22.62
C THR A 510 -10.23 -2.87 -21.47
N VAL A 511 -10.98 -3.48 -20.57
CA VAL A 511 -10.45 -3.95 -19.29
C VAL A 511 -9.26 -4.90 -19.46
N ASP A 512 -8.19 -4.66 -18.69
CA ASP A 512 -6.97 -5.49 -18.63
C ASP A 512 -6.81 -6.03 -17.20
N ILE A 513 -7.54 -7.11 -16.91
CA ILE A 513 -7.56 -7.86 -15.64
C ILE A 513 -7.26 -9.33 -15.89
N GLY A 514 -6.99 -10.10 -14.83
CA GLY A 514 -6.54 -11.49 -14.90
C GLY A 514 -5.01 -11.59 -14.79
N GLY A 515 -4.48 -12.79 -14.70
CA GLY A 515 -3.05 -13.01 -14.54
C GLY A 515 -2.50 -12.38 -13.25
N ASP A 516 -1.60 -11.40 -13.40
CA ASP A 516 -1.00 -10.64 -12.29
C ASP A 516 -1.97 -9.68 -11.58
N LYS A 517 -3.15 -9.45 -12.16
CA LYS A 517 -4.24 -8.63 -11.63
C LYS A 517 -5.46 -9.49 -11.32
N ALA A 518 -5.26 -10.56 -10.56
CA ALA A 518 -6.31 -11.48 -10.18
C ALA A 518 -7.41 -10.76 -9.37
N LEU A 519 -8.67 -11.08 -9.68
CA LEU A 519 -9.84 -10.54 -8.98
C LEU A 519 -10.53 -11.66 -8.22
N PRO A 520 -10.78 -11.50 -6.91
CA PRO A 520 -11.35 -12.57 -6.06
C PRO A 520 -12.69 -13.11 -6.55
N TYR A 521 -13.46 -12.30 -7.29
CA TYR A 521 -14.78 -12.65 -7.81
C TYR A 521 -14.77 -13.21 -9.25
N LEU A 522 -13.60 -13.40 -9.85
CA LEU A 522 -13.43 -14.00 -11.20
C LEU A 522 -12.74 -15.36 -11.17
N THR A 523 -12.14 -15.73 -10.05
CA THR A 523 -11.50 -17.04 -9.87
C THR A 523 -12.56 -18.05 -9.47
N ASP A 524 -12.79 -19.07 -10.29
CA ASP A 524 -13.44 -20.31 -9.86
C ASP A 524 -12.43 -21.07 -8.98
N ASP A 525 -12.89 -21.76 -7.92
CA ASP A 525 -12.08 -22.48 -6.90
C ASP A 525 -11.04 -23.50 -7.42
N ALA A 526 -10.89 -23.63 -8.73
CA ALA A 526 -10.01 -24.60 -9.40
C ALA A 526 -8.89 -23.96 -10.24
N GLU A 527 -8.75 -22.62 -10.32
CA GLU A 527 -7.65 -21.99 -11.06
C GLU A 527 -6.42 -21.90 -10.16
N GLU A 528 -5.53 -22.88 -10.27
CA GLU A 528 -4.15 -22.80 -9.81
C GLU A 528 -3.52 -21.48 -10.29
N GLN A 529 -2.83 -20.78 -9.39
CA GLN A 529 -2.09 -19.56 -9.74
C GLN A 529 -1.17 -19.86 -10.92
N ALA A 530 -1.39 -19.20 -12.04
CA ALA A 530 -0.58 -19.38 -13.23
C ALA A 530 0.89 -19.09 -12.89
N GLU A 531 1.81 -20.01 -13.25
CA GLU A 531 3.25 -19.84 -13.01
C GLU A 531 3.80 -18.54 -13.62
N ASN A 532 3.20 -18.08 -14.73
CA ASN A 532 3.58 -16.84 -15.41
C ASN A 532 2.35 -15.93 -15.63
N PRO A 533 1.89 -15.23 -14.59
CA PRO A 533 0.63 -14.47 -14.65
C PRO A 533 0.58 -13.42 -15.76
N ALA A 534 1.69 -12.74 -16.05
CA ALA A 534 1.75 -11.70 -17.08
C ALA A 534 1.49 -12.23 -18.50
N MET A 535 1.79 -13.53 -18.77
CA MET A 535 1.58 -14.21 -20.05
C MET A 535 0.31 -15.07 -20.05
N GLY A 536 -0.41 -15.13 -18.95
CA GLY A 536 -1.56 -16.00 -18.73
C GLY A 536 -2.87 -15.51 -19.35
N TRP A 537 -3.95 -15.99 -18.75
CA TRP A 537 -5.33 -15.67 -19.14
C TRP A 537 -5.72 -14.31 -18.56
N ARG A 538 -5.53 -13.26 -19.37
CA ARG A 538 -5.79 -11.86 -18.98
C ARG A 538 -6.30 -11.02 -20.16
N ALA A 539 -6.79 -9.83 -19.86
CA ALA A 539 -7.15 -8.79 -20.81
C ALA A 539 -8.14 -9.26 -21.88
N LEU A 540 -7.77 -9.17 -23.14
CA LEU A 540 -8.63 -9.55 -24.25
C LEU A 540 -8.94 -11.05 -24.25
N ARG A 541 -7.99 -11.91 -23.94
CA ARG A 541 -8.18 -13.37 -23.83
C ARG A 541 -9.31 -13.72 -22.87
N LEU A 542 -9.25 -13.16 -21.66
CA LEU A 542 -10.33 -13.28 -20.67
C LEU A 542 -11.66 -12.72 -21.18
N SER A 543 -11.63 -11.56 -21.85
CA SER A 543 -12.83 -10.86 -22.28
C SER A 543 -13.52 -11.53 -23.48
N LEU A 544 -12.80 -12.25 -24.31
CA LEU A 544 -13.36 -13.08 -25.39
C LEU A 544 -14.03 -14.33 -24.82
N ASP A 545 -13.36 -15.04 -23.91
CA ASP A 545 -13.90 -16.24 -23.28
C ASP A 545 -15.10 -15.92 -22.37
N ARG A 546 -15.04 -14.78 -21.66
CA ARG A 546 -16.13 -14.27 -20.81
C ARG A 546 -16.76 -13.01 -21.42
N SER A 547 -17.40 -13.16 -22.58
CA SER A 547 -17.93 -12.06 -23.39
C SER A 547 -18.92 -11.13 -22.65
N THR A 548 -19.56 -11.60 -21.57
CA THR A 548 -20.45 -10.77 -20.73
C THR A 548 -19.74 -9.57 -20.14
N LEU A 549 -18.45 -9.70 -19.80
CA LEU A 549 -17.61 -8.62 -19.26
C LEU A 549 -17.44 -7.51 -20.30
N MET A 550 -17.03 -7.87 -21.52
CA MET A 550 -16.85 -6.92 -22.61
C MET A 550 -18.18 -6.30 -23.06
N LYS A 551 -19.27 -7.09 -23.12
CA LYS A 551 -20.60 -6.59 -23.47
C LYS A 551 -21.10 -5.53 -22.48
N ALA A 552 -20.92 -5.74 -21.19
CA ALA A 552 -21.29 -4.78 -20.15
C ALA A 552 -20.47 -3.48 -20.27
N GLN A 553 -19.16 -3.59 -20.48
CA GLN A 553 -18.28 -2.44 -20.68
C GLN A 553 -18.61 -1.67 -21.97
N ALA A 554 -18.82 -2.37 -23.09
CA ALA A 554 -19.18 -1.76 -24.37
C ALA A 554 -20.47 -0.95 -24.25
N ARG A 555 -21.52 -1.50 -23.62
CA ARG A 555 -22.79 -0.78 -23.38
C ARG A 555 -22.57 0.49 -22.58
N ALA A 556 -21.78 0.44 -21.52
CA ALA A 556 -21.46 1.59 -20.68
C ALA A 556 -20.70 2.68 -21.48
N LEU A 557 -19.71 2.30 -22.28
CA LEU A 557 -18.93 3.22 -23.12
C LEU A 557 -19.78 3.86 -24.21
N ILE A 558 -20.63 3.09 -24.87
CA ILE A 558 -21.55 3.58 -25.92
C ILE A 558 -22.50 4.63 -25.35
N GLU A 559 -23.15 4.33 -24.22
CA GLU A 559 -24.09 5.25 -23.58
C GLU A 559 -23.41 6.50 -23.04
N ALA A 560 -22.23 6.37 -22.40
CA ALA A 560 -21.44 7.50 -21.87
C ALA A 560 -21.03 8.48 -23.00
N SER A 561 -20.74 7.94 -24.16
CA SER A 561 -20.26 8.72 -25.33
C SER A 561 -21.35 9.20 -26.27
N ALA A 562 -22.62 9.23 -25.82
CA ALA A 562 -23.76 9.67 -26.61
C ALA A 562 -23.52 11.04 -27.27
N GLY A 563 -23.58 11.10 -28.62
CA GLY A 563 -23.33 12.31 -29.43
C GLY A 563 -21.85 12.74 -29.54
N LYS A 564 -20.91 12.09 -28.85
CA LYS A 564 -19.46 12.34 -28.90
C LYS A 564 -18.74 11.30 -29.78
N VAL A 565 -17.47 11.54 -30.07
CA VAL A 565 -16.59 10.54 -30.70
C VAL A 565 -16.05 9.59 -29.62
N LEU A 566 -16.44 8.33 -29.71
CA LEU A 566 -15.89 7.26 -28.85
C LEU A 566 -14.62 6.67 -29.46
N ARG A 567 -13.55 6.60 -28.69
CA ARG A 567 -12.30 5.94 -29.07
C ARG A 567 -12.03 4.78 -28.11
N VAL A 568 -11.99 3.57 -28.66
CA VAL A 568 -11.79 2.32 -27.89
C VAL A 568 -10.60 1.58 -28.44
N MET A 569 -9.75 1.04 -27.58
CA MET A 569 -8.67 0.14 -27.97
C MET A 569 -8.68 -1.15 -27.16
N PHE A 570 -8.31 -2.24 -27.80
CA PHE A 570 -8.23 -3.56 -27.20
C PHE A 570 -6.79 -3.88 -26.83
N PRO A 571 -6.52 -4.32 -25.56
CA PRO A 571 -5.19 -4.69 -25.08
C PRO A 571 -4.83 -6.14 -25.42
N MET A 572 -3.55 -6.50 -25.34
CA MET A 572 -3.02 -7.87 -25.37
C MET A 572 -3.42 -8.68 -26.61
N ILE A 573 -3.58 -8.01 -27.74
CA ILE A 573 -3.85 -8.68 -29.02
C ILE A 573 -2.58 -9.40 -29.48
N SER A 574 -2.68 -10.68 -29.75
CA SER A 574 -1.59 -11.52 -30.27
C SER A 574 -1.72 -11.76 -31.77
N GLU A 575 -2.96 -11.87 -32.27
CA GLU A 575 -3.30 -12.11 -33.68
C GLU A 575 -4.48 -11.23 -34.15
N PRO A 576 -4.56 -10.87 -35.45
CA PRO A 576 -5.60 -10.01 -35.98
C PRO A 576 -7.05 -10.53 -35.79
N TRP A 577 -7.26 -11.84 -35.74
CA TRP A 577 -8.60 -12.40 -35.52
C TRP A 577 -9.15 -12.09 -34.12
N GLU A 578 -8.31 -11.98 -33.09
CA GLU A 578 -8.72 -11.58 -31.73
C GLU A 578 -9.29 -10.14 -31.74
N TYR A 579 -8.65 -9.25 -32.51
CA TYR A 579 -9.15 -7.88 -32.71
C TYR A 579 -10.51 -7.88 -33.44
N GLU A 580 -10.65 -8.70 -34.51
CA GLU A 580 -11.90 -8.78 -35.27
C GLU A 580 -13.05 -9.30 -34.40
N GLU A 581 -12.80 -10.31 -33.57
CA GLU A 581 -13.80 -10.87 -32.67
C GLU A 581 -14.20 -9.86 -31.58
N ALA A 582 -13.23 -9.17 -30.96
CA ALA A 582 -13.50 -8.12 -29.99
C ALA A 582 -14.32 -6.96 -30.59
N ARG A 583 -13.97 -6.54 -31.79
CA ARG A 583 -14.70 -5.52 -32.54
C ARG A 583 -16.12 -5.97 -32.85
N ALA A 584 -16.31 -7.18 -33.32
CA ALA A 584 -17.62 -7.74 -33.61
C ALA A 584 -18.52 -7.78 -32.35
N LEU A 585 -17.98 -8.22 -31.21
CA LEU A 585 -18.68 -8.17 -29.91
C LEU A 585 -19.09 -6.76 -29.53
N PHE A 586 -18.24 -5.77 -29.80
CA PHE A 586 -18.54 -4.37 -29.51
C PHE A 586 -19.62 -3.83 -30.47
N GLU A 587 -19.53 -4.12 -31.76
CA GLU A 587 -20.50 -3.73 -32.79
C GLU A 587 -21.87 -4.37 -32.52
N GLU A 588 -21.94 -5.60 -32.03
CA GLU A 588 -23.19 -6.22 -31.53
C GLU A 588 -23.87 -5.35 -30.46
N GLN A 589 -23.08 -4.74 -29.55
CA GLN A 589 -23.64 -3.87 -28.52
C GLN A 589 -24.08 -2.49 -29.07
N VAL A 590 -23.51 -2.01 -30.17
CA VAL A 590 -24.01 -0.83 -30.89
C VAL A 590 -25.39 -1.13 -31.45
N GLU A 591 -25.59 -2.28 -32.10
CA GLU A 591 -26.90 -2.70 -32.62
C GLU A 591 -27.91 -2.90 -31.48
N TRP A 592 -27.50 -3.49 -30.37
CA TRP A 592 -28.33 -3.56 -29.15
C TRP A 592 -28.80 -2.16 -28.71
N ALA A 593 -27.87 -1.19 -28.61
CA ALA A 593 -28.17 0.17 -28.17
C ALA A 593 -29.13 0.87 -29.18
N ARG A 594 -28.96 0.61 -30.48
CA ARG A 594 -29.87 1.11 -31.56
C ARG A 594 -31.26 0.52 -31.39
N GLY A 595 -31.38 -0.79 -31.20
CA GLY A 595 -32.64 -1.48 -30.95
C GLY A 595 -33.36 -1.02 -29.68
N ALA A 596 -32.61 -0.67 -28.65
CA ALA A 596 -33.10 -0.12 -27.38
C ALA A 596 -33.35 1.41 -27.43
N HIS A 597 -33.29 2.05 -28.58
CA HIS A 597 -33.48 3.50 -28.79
C HIS A 597 -32.56 4.37 -27.92
N ARG A 598 -31.34 3.89 -27.60
CA ARG A 598 -30.34 4.66 -26.88
C ARG A 598 -29.63 5.64 -27.81
N LYS A 599 -29.18 6.79 -27.25
CA LYS A 599 -28.35 7.72 -28.01
C LYS A 599 -27.00 7.10 -28.30
N LEU A 600 -26.59 7.07 -29.56
CA LEU A 600 -25.30 6.52 -29.97
C LEU A 600 -24.20 7.59 -30.01
N PRO A 601 -22.92 7.18 -29.95
CA PRO A 601 -21.79 8.04 -30.31
C PRO A 601 -21.94 8.57 -31.72
N SER A 602 -21.43 9.78 -31.99
CA SER A 602 -21.44 10.36 -33.37
C SER A 602 -20.50 9.57 -34.30
N ARG A 603 -19.43 9.01 -33.75
CA ARG A 603 -18.47 8.13 -34.44
C ARG A 603 -17.81 7.23 -33.43
N ILE A 604 -17.46 6.00 -33.81
CA ILE A 604 -16.64 5.08 -33.02
C ILE A 604 -15.35 4.83 -33.80
N LEU A 605 -14.22 4.98 -33.13
CA LEU A 605 -12.90 4.67 -33.64
C LEU A 605 -12.34 3.50 -32.84
N PHE A 606 -11.97 2.43 -33.54
CA PHE A 606 -11.41 1.22 -32.95
C PHE A 606 -9.92 1.14 -33.17
N GLY A 607 -9.16 0.97 -32.07
CA GLY A 607 -7.73 0.82 -32.09
C GLY A 607 -7.26 -0.49 -31.47
N ALA A 608 -6.02 -0.81 -31.74
CA ALA A 608 -5.32 -1.95 -31.15
C ALA A 608 -4.16 -1.46 -30.28
N MET A 609 -3.97 -2.11 -29.11
CA MET A 609 -2.73 -1.94 -28.35
C MET A 609 -1.70 -2.96 -28.83
N LEU A 610 -0.64 -2.46 -29.44
CA LEU A 610 0.49 -3.28 -29.87
C LEU A 610 1.47 -3.41 -28.72
N GLU A 611 1.42 -4.52 -28.02
CA GLU A 611 2.25 -4.83 -26.87
C GLU A 611 2.72 -6.30 -26.84
N VAL A 612 2.16 -7.13 -27.73
CA VAL A 612 2.62 -8.51 -27.98
C VAL A 612 3.42 -8.53 -29.28
N PRO A 613 4.66 -9.04 -29.29
CA PRO A 613 5.54 -9.01 -30.47
C PRO A 613 4.97 -9.72 -31.71
N SER A 614 4.18 -10.79 -31.53
CA SER A 614 3.56 -11.53 -32.64
C SER A 614 2.67 -10.63 -33.51
N LEU A 615 1.93 -9.71 -32.91
CA LEU A 615 1.06 -8.78 -33.65
C LEU A 615 1.86 -7.87 -34.59
N ALA A 616 3.09 -7.52 -34.22
CA ALA A 616 3.96 -6.69 -35.06
C ALA A 616 4.42 -7.41 -36.36
N GLU A 617 4.43 -8.75 -36.37
CA GLU A 617 4.73 -9.53 -37.57
C GLU A 617 3.52 -9.64 -38.53
N LEU A 618 2.31 -9.29 -38.04
CA LEU A 618 1.05 -9.36 -38.78
C LEU A 618 0.43 -7.96 -39.00
N LEU A 619 1.25 -6.90 -38.97
CA LEU A 619 0.81 -5.52 -39.10
C LEU A 619 0.16 -5.26 -40.48
N ASP A 620 0.60 -5.90 -41.55
CA ASP A 620 0.02 -5.81 -42.89
C ASP A 620 -1.45 -6.27 -42.90
N GLN A 621 -1.81 -7.22 -42.03
CA GLN A 621 -3.17 -7.70 -41.86
C GLN A 621 -4.00 -6.82 -40.92
N LEU A 622 -3.36 -6.26 -39.88
CA LEU A 622 -4.04 -5.44 -38.86
C LEU A 622 -4.33 -4.01 -39.35
N LEU A 623 -3.35 -3.35 -39.97
CA LEU A 623 -3.40 -1.92 -40.32
C LEU A 623 -4.64 -1.53 -41.17
N PRO A 624 -5.10 -2.35 -42.14
CA PRO A 624 -6.32 -2.02 -42.91
C PRO A 624 -7.62 -2.06 -42.08
N ARG A 625 -7.57 -2.58 -40.85
CA ARG A 625 -8.74 -2.86 -40.00
C ARG A 625 -8.90 -1.91 -38.83
N VAL A 626 -7.86 -1.17 -38.48
CA VAL A 626 -7.82 -0.30 -37.29
C VAL A 626 -7.85 1.18 -37.68
N ASP A 627 -8.47 2.00 -36.84
CA ASP A 627 -8.44 3.46 -37.02
C ASP A 627 -7.16 4.07 -36.39
N PHE A 628 -6.52 3.41 -35.46
CA PHE A 628 -5.28 3.84 -34.82
C PHE A 628 -4.58 2.69 -34.08
N ILE A 629 -3.30 2.85 -33.77
CA ILE A 629 -2.52 1.94 -32.92
C ILE A 629 -1.96 2.69 -31.71
N SER A 630 -1.97 2.04 -30.55
CA SER A 630 -1.23 2.46 -29.36
C SER A 630 -0.15 1.42 -29.02
N VAL A 631 1.10 1.85 -28.88
CA VAL A 631 2.21 0.94 -28.54
C VAL A 631 2.44 0.93 -27.05
N GLY A 632 2.16 -0.19 -26.41
CA GLY A 632 2.39 -0.44 -24.98
C GLY A 632 3.83 -0.89 -24.71
N THR A 633 4.80 0.06 -24.65
CA THR A 633 6.23 -0.28 -24.58
C THR A 633 6.64 -1.05 -23.32
N ASN A 634 5.86 -1.01 -22.24
CA ASN A 634 6.17 -1.75 -21.01
C ASN A 634 6.07 -3.26 -21.25
N ASP A 635 4.89 -3.74 -21.67
CA ASP A 635 4.64 -5.16 -21.93
C ASP A 635 5.37 -5.61 -23.19
N LEU A 636 5.45 -4.77 -24.23
CA LEU A 636 6.25 -5.04 -25.42
C LEU A 636 7.72 -5.34 -25.08
N THR A 637 8.34 -4.54 -24.21
CA THR A 637 9.74 -4.76 -23.80
C THR A 637 9.89 -6.05 -23.00
N GLN A 638 8.96 -6.32 -22.09
CA GLN A 638 8.92 -7.53 -21.28
C GLN A 638 8.86 -8.78 -22.18
N PHE A 639 7.95 -8.82 -23.14
CA PHE A 639 7.78 -9.97 -24.02
C PHE A 639 8.89 -10.10 -25.06
N LEU A 640 9.41 -8.99 -25.57
CA LEU A 640 10.50 -8.99 -26.56
C LEU A 640 11.81 -9.51 -25.97
N PHE A 641 12.08 -9.23 -24.69
CA PHE A 641 13.26 -9.72 -23.98
C PHE A 641 13.00 -10.97 -23.13
N ALA A 642 11.77 -11.46 -23.06
CA ALA A 642 11.38 -12.54 -22.15
C ALA A 642 11.86 -12.28 -20.72
N ALA A 643 11.67 -11.04 -20.24
CA ALA A 643 12.21 -10.57 -18.97
C ALA A 643 11.09 -9.96 -18.13
N ASP A 644 10.87 -10.49 -16.94
CA ASP A 644 9.88 -9.95 -16.00
C ASP A 644 10.33 -8.56 -15.50
N ARG A 645 9.53 -7.54 -15.83
CA ARG A 645 9.80 -6.15 -15.41
C ARG A 645 9.63 -5.93 -13.91
N SER A 646 8.93 -6.82 -13.21
CA SER A 646 8.74 -6.76 -11.77
C SER A 646 9.95 -7.30 -10.99
N ASP A 647 10.82 -8.09 -11.62
CA ASP A 647 12.10 -8.52 -11.03
C ASP A 647 13.13 -7.38 -11.10
N PRO A 648 13.55 -6.79 -9.95
CA PRO A 648 14.50 -5.68 -9.93
C PRO A 648 15.86 -6.00 -10.56
N ARG A 649 16.26 -7.28 -10.59
CA ARG A 649 17.53 -7.74 -11.19
C ARG A 649 17.48 -7.68 -12.70
N LEU A 650 16.29 -7.91 -13.29
CA LEU A 650 16.07 -7.90 -14.73
C LEU A 650 15.73 -6.49 -15.24
N ALA A 651 14.97 -5.71 -14.48
CA ALA A 651 14.57 -4.35 -14.85
C ALA A 651 15.76 -3.41 -15.11
N GLN A 652 16.90 -3.63 -14.43
CA GLN A 652 18.12 -2.85 -14.64
C GLN A 652 18.99 -3.37 -15.80
N ARG A 653 18.75 -4.63 -16.25
CA ARG A 653 19.56 -5.30 -17.27
C ARG A 653 19.18 -4.92 -18.69
N TYR A 654 17.89 -4.62 -18.91
CA TYR A 654 17.35 -4.34 -20.24
C TYR A 654 16.89 -2.88 -20.34
N ASP A 655 17.64 -2.10 -21.12
CA ASP A 655 17.36 -0.68 -21.35
C ASP A 655 16.32 -0.51 -22.47
N TRP A 656 15.38 0.37 -22.30
CA TRP A 656 14.43 0.79 -23.36
C TRP A 656 15.13 1.39 -24.59
N LEU A 657 16.33 1.96 -24.43
CA LEU A 657 17.14 2.43 -25.54
C LEU A 657 17.98 1.33 -26.21
N SER A 658 17.72 0.05 -25.89
CA SER A 658 18.35 -1.06 -26.58
C SER A 658 18.10 -0.98 -28.09
N PRO A 659 19.15 -1.23 -28.93
CA PRO A 659 18.98 -1.27 -30.38
C PRO A 659 17.91 -2.24 -30.87
N ALA A 660 17.64 -3.32 -30.11
CA ALA A 660 16.60 -4.30 -30.45
C ALA A 660 15.21 -3.65 -30.36
N ILE A 661 14.91 -2.98 -29.25
CA ILE A 661 13.62 -2.25 -29.06
C ILE A 661 13.49 -1.14 -30.09
N LEU A 662 14.51 -0.32 -30.28
CA LEU A 662 14.47 0.85 -31.17
C LEU A 662 14.26 0.44 -32.64
N ARG A 663 14.93 -0.63 -33.09
CA ARG A 663 14.69 -1.20 -34.44
C ARG A 663 13.28 -1.76 -34.58
N PHE A 664 12.80 -2.44 -33.54
CA PHE A 664 11.45 -2.99 -33.53
C PHE A 664 10.40 -1.89 -33.63
N LEU A 665 10.52 -0.83 -32.83
CA LEU A 665 9.65 0.33 -32.84
C LEU A 665 9.73 1.10 -34.17
N LYS A 666 10.95 1.25 -34.74
CA LYS A 666 11.10 1.89 -36.05
C LYS A 666 10.32 1.15 -37.13
N ARG A 667 10.40 -0.18 -37.19
CA ARG A 667 9.67 -1.00 -38.14
C ARG A 667 8.16 -0.79 -38.02
N ILE A 668 7.62 -0.76 -36.77
CA ILE A 668 6.20 -0.50 -36.53
C ILE A 668 5.80 0.88 -37.04
N LEU A 669 6.56 1.92 -36.68
CA LEU A 669 6.28 3.30 -37.08
C LEU A 669 6.34 3.48 -38.60
N ASP A 670 7.32 2.86 -39.27
CA ASP A 670 7.47 2.95 -40.73
C ASP A 670 6.31 2.25 -41.46
N GLN A 671 5.90 1.06 -41.02
CA GLN A 671 4.78 0.33 -41.62
C GLN A 671 3.42 1.06 -41.42
N ALA A 672 3.19 1.53 -40.19
CA ALA A 672 1.96 2.25 -39.88
C ALA A 672 1.88 3.60 -40.65
N ARG A 673 3.01 4.31 -40.81
CA ARG A 673 3.09 5.52 -41.63
C ARG A 673 2.79 5.23 -43.09
N ALA A 674 3.32 4.15 -43.66
CA ALA A 674 3.03 3.74 -45.03
C ALA A 674 1.57 3.38 -45.25
N ALA A 675 0.87 2.93 -44.21
CA ALA A 675 -0.56 2.64 -44.22
C ALA A 675 -1.44 3.82 -43.77
N GLU A 676 -0.86 4.98 -43.49
CA GLU A 676 -1.53 6.19 -42.99
C GLU A 676 -2.33 5.97 -41.69
N VAL A 677 -1.92 4.99 -40.84
CA VAL A 677 -2.53 4.69 -39.56
C VAL A 677 -1.80 5.43 -38.44
N PRO A 678 -2.49 6.28 -37.67
CA PRO A 678 -1.88 6.99 -36.54
C PRO A 678 -1.34 6.04 -35.47
N VAL A 679 -0.11 6.25 -35.04
CA VAL A 679 0.52 5.50 -33.94
C VAL A 679 0.76 6.41 -32.75
N ARG A 680 0.40 5.94 -31.55
CA ARG A 680 0.71 6.59 -30.27
C ARG A 680 1.56 5.68 -29.39
N ILE A 681 2.60 6.25 -28.77
CA ILE A 681 3.41 5.52 -27.79
C ILE A 681 2.87 5.85 -26.41
N CYS A 682 2.39 4.85 -25.64
CA CYS A 682 1.72 5.06 -24.35
C CYS A 682 2.43 4.41 -23.16
N GLY A 683 3.58 3.73 -23.35
CA GLY A 683 4.37 3.19 -22.26
C GLY A 683 5.20 4.25 -21.53
N GLU A 684 5.78 3.86 -20.41
CA GLU A 684 6.59 4.76 -19.54
C GLU A 684 7.81 5.34 -20.25
N MET A 685 8.33 4.64 -21.23
CA MET A 685 9.43 5.09 -22.10
C MET A 685 9.17 6.49 -22.67
N ALA A 686 7.96 6.74 -23.16
CA ALA A 686 7.58 8.02 -23.78
C ALA A 686 7.58 9.21 -22.80
N GLY A 687 7.46 8.93 -21.48
CA GLY A 687 7.47 9.95 -20.43
C GLY A 687 8.86 10.44 -20.00
N ARG A 688 9.92 9.81 -20.48
CA ARG A 688 11.30 10.16 -20.17
C ARG A 688 11.91 10.97 -21.33
N PRO A 689 12.42 12.19 -21.09
CA PRO A 689 12.85 13.08 -22.18
C PRO A 689 13.91 12.48 -23.12
N LEU A 690 14.89 11.74 -22.62
CA LEU A 690 15.94 11.13 -23.45
C LEU A 690 15.37 10.04 -24.37
N GLU A 691 14.51 9.18 -23.81
CA GLU A 691 13.85 8.12 -24.55
C GLU A 691 12.84 8.69 -25.55
N ALA A 692 12.08 9.71 -25.15
CA ALA A 692 11.15 10.41 -26.04
C ALA A 692 11.87 11.09 -27.20
N MET A 693 13.04 11.69 -26.96
CA MET A 693 13.90 12.22 -28.01
C MET A 693 14.26 11.13 -29.04
N ALA A 694 14.65 9.95 -28.58
CA ALA A 694 14.93 8.82 -29.47
C ALA A 694 13.68 8.39 -30.25
N LEU A 695 12.51 8.32 -29.61
CA LEU A 695 11.23 7.98 -30.27
C LEU A 695 10.86 8.97 -31.38
N ILE A 696 11.02 10.28 -31.13
CA ILE A 696 10.82 11.32 -32.15
C ILE A 696 11.81 11.14 -33.31
N GLY A 697 13.06 10.80 -33.00
CA GLY A 697 14.05 10.45 -34.00
C GLY A 697 13.72 9.21 -34.82
N LEU A 698 12.91 8.28 -34.29
CA LEU A 698 12.33 7.15 -35.06
C LEU A 698 11.10 7.55 -35.86
N GLY A 699 10.54 8.76 -35.62
CA GLY A 699 9.36 9.29 -36.30
C GLY A 699 8.07 9.16 -35.50
N ALA A 700 8.12 9.01 -34.19
CA ALA A 700 6.93 9.08 -33.34
C ALA A 700 6.47 10.55 -33.21
N GLU A 701 5.19 10.81 -33.52
CA GLU A 701 4.58 12.13 -33.45
C GLU A 701 3.49 12.22 -32.36
N ASN A 702 3.06 11.09 -31.81
CA ASN A 702 2.03 11.06 -30.79
C ASN A 702 2.50 10.25 -29.58
N VAL A 703 2.41 10.85 -28.39
CA VAL A 703 2.77 10.20 -27.14
C VAL A 703 1.67 10.36 -26.09
N SER A 704 1.57 9.39 -25.19
CA SER A 704 0.68 9.45 -24.03
C SER A 704 1.49 9.09 -22.78
N ILE A 705 1.58 10.01 -21.84
CA ILE A 705 2.54 9.96 -20.73
C ILE A 705 1.87 10.28 -19.39
N THR A 706 2.58 10.13 -18.30
CA THR A 706 2.06 10.59 -17.00
C THR A 706 1.93 12.12 -16.97
N PRO A 707 0.95 12.69 -16.25
CA PRO A 707 0.76 14.15 -16.16
C PRO A 707 2.01 14.93 -15.76
N ALA A 708 2.83 14.36 -14.86
CA ALA A 708 4.09 14.98 -14.41
C ALA A 708 5.14 15.09 -15.51
N GLY A 709 5.07 14.24 -16.53
CA GLY A 709 6.01 14.23 -17.66
C GLY A 709 5.75 15.28 -18.74
N VAL A 710 4.57 15.92 -18.74
CA VAL A 710 4.15 16.83 -19.84
C VAL A 710 5.08 18.04 -19.96
N GLY A 711 5.40 18.72 -18.85
CA GLY A 711 6.29 19.88 -18.86
C GLY A 711 7.72 19.54 -19.33
N PRO A 712 8.38 18.55 -18.71
CA PRO A 712 9.70 18.08 -19.15
C PRO A 712 9.75 17.67 -20.62
N LEU A 713 8.71 16.94 -21.09
CA LEU A 713 8.66 16.49 -22.48
C LEU A 713 8.51 17.69 -23.44
N LYS A 714 7.60 18.62 -23.15
CA LYS A 714 7.44 19.82 -23.98
C LYS A 714 8.69 20.69 -24.03
N ALA A 715 9.42 20.81 -22.93
CA ALA A 715 10.70 21.51 -22.88
C ALA A 715 11.74 20.82 -23.79
N MET A 716 11.80 19.49 -23.74
CA MET A 716 12.68 18.70 -24.61
C MET A 716 12.30 18.87 -26.07
N VAL A 717 11.03 18.70 -26.46
CA VAL A 717 10.55 18.82 -27.84
C VAL A 717 10.88 20.21 -28.40
N ARG A 718 10.63 21.26 -27.65
CA ARG A 718 10.86 22.64 -28.06
C ARG A 718 12.34 23.01 -28.21
N SER A 719 13.23 22.21 -27.69
CA SER A 719 14.70 22.35 -27.84
C SER A 719 15.28 21.38 -28.86
N LEU A 720 14.47 20.53 -29.49
CA LEU A 720 14.89 19.47 -30.38
C LEU A 720 14.75 19.87 -31.86
N ASP A 721 15.74 19.52 -32.65
CA ASP A 721 15.65 19.47 -34.13
C ASP A 721 15.32 18.02 -34.53
N ALA A 722 14.12 17.80 -35.08
CA ALA A 722 13.61 16.47 -35.40
C ALA A 722 14.37 15.83 -36.57
N ALA A 723 14.78 16.62 -37.56
CA ALA A 723 15.53 16.10 -38.67
C ALA A 723 16.96 15.69 -38.27
N ALA A 724 17.59 16.46 -37.40
CA ALA A 724 18.93 16.16 -36.89
C ALA A 724 18.95 14.89 -36.02
N ILE A 725 17.95 14.71 -35.12
CA ILE A 725 17.88 13.47 -34.32
C ILE A 725 17.49 12.26 -35.17
N ARG A 726 16.67 12.41 -36.19
CA ARG A 726 16.33 11.32 -37.14
C ARG A 726 17.57 10.81 -37.84
N SER A 727 18.36 11.69 -38.42
CA SER A 727 19.63 11.32 -39.08
C SER A 727 20.60 10.65 -38.09
N ARG A 728 20.64 11.13 -36.85
CA ARG A 728 21.46 10.52 -35.80
C ARG A 728 20.97 9.11 -35.42
N MET A 729 19.69 8.92 -35.29
CA MET A 729 19.11 7.62 -34.99
C MET A 729 19.39 6.61 -36.10
N GLU A 730 19.30 6.97 -37.36
CA GLU A 730 19.64 6.11 -38.49
C GLU A 730 21.11 5.64 -38.41
N GLN A 731 22.03 6.54 -38.13
CA GLN A 731 23.45 6.21 -37.95
C GLN A 731 23.66 5.24 -36.77
N LEU A 732 23.03 5.53 -35.62
CA LEU A 732 23.17 4.72 -34.42
C LEU A 732 22.53 3.32 -34.60
N LEU A 733 21.44 3.20 -35.31
CA LEU A 733 20.81 1.89 -35.60
C LEU A 733 21.55 1.09 -36.66
N ALA A 734 22.22 1.75 -37.62
CA ALA A 734 23.06 1.07 -38.58
C ALA A 734 24.34 0.50 -37.95
N ARG A 735 24.95 1.23 -37.01
CA ARG A 735 26.13 0.80 -36.25
C ARG A 735 25.92 1.08 -34.76
N PRO A 736 25.23 0.17 -34.04
CA PRO A 736 24.87 0.38 -32.64
C PRO A 736 26.12 0.46 -31.75
N PRO A 737 26.23 1.52 -30.92
CA PRO A 737 27.27 1.61 -29.91
C PRO A 737 27.00 0.62 -28.77
N LYS A 738 28.02 0.32 -27.98
CA LYS A 738 27.87 -0.54 -26.78
C LYS A 738 26.89 0.05 -25.75
N ASP A 739 26.86 1.37 -25.65
CA ASP A 739 26.00 2.13 -24.74
C ASP A 739 25.23 3.20 -25.54
N MET A 740 23.98 2.86 -25.89
CA MET A 740 23.10 3.73 -26.66
C MET A 740 22.68 4.95 -25.83
N ARG A 741 22.39 4.76 -24.56
CA ARG A 741 21.98 5.83 -23.64
C ARG A 741 23.06 6.92 -23.52
N LYS A 742 24.28 6.50 -23.32
CA LYS A 742 25.43 7.40 -23.30
C LYS A 742 25.59 8.18 -24.61
N ALA A 743 25.52 7.48 -25.75
CA ALA A 743 25.66 8.11 -27.06
C ALA A 743 24.58 9.16 -27.36
N LEU A 744 23.32 8.87 -26.98
CA LEU A 744 22.19 9.81 -27.11
C LEU A 744 22.31 10.99 -26.13
N GLY A 745 22.67 10.73 -24.87
CA GLY A 745 22.89 11.80 -23.89
C GLY A 745 24.03 12.74 -24.24
N GLU A 746 25.13 12.24 -24.85
CA GLU A 746 26.21 13.08 -25.37
C GLU A 746 25.74 13.91 -26.57
N TRP A 747 24.96 13.32 -27.47
CA TRP A 747 24.39 14.03 -28.61
C TRP A 747 23.45 15.15 -28.13
N ALA A 748 22.52 14.86 -27.20
CA ALA A 748 21.61 15.84 -26.65
C ALA A 748 22.34 17.05 -26.03
N ARG A 749 23.41 16.80 -25.25
CA ARG A 749 24.23 17.88 -24.65
C ARG A 749 24.92 18.76 -25.72
N ARG A 750 25.42 18.16 -26.78
CA ARG A 750 26.09 18.92 -27.87
C ARG A 750 25.11 19.79 -28.65
N HIS A 751 23.84 19.41 -28.70
CA HIS A 751 22.78 20.12 -29.44
C HIS A 751 21.89 20.95 -28.49
N ASN A 752 22.26 21.10 -27.20
CA ASN A 752 21.52 21.85 -26.19
C ASN A 752 20.07 21.36 -26.02
N VAL A 753 19.81 20.06 -26.23
CA VAL A 753 18.47 19.47 -26.01
C VAL A 753 18.26 19.22 -24.53
N ILE A 754 17.11 19.64 -24.00
CA ILE A 754 16.77 19.55 -22.57
C ILE A 754 16.24 18.13 -22.26
N VAL A 755 17.13 17.21 -21.87
CA VAL A 755 16.78 15.80 -21.59
C VAL A 755 16.81 15.43 -20.09
N GLY A 756 17.10 16.36 -19.19
CA GLY A 756 17.09 16.10 -17.75
C GLY A 756 18.13 16.89 -16.95
#